data_91b5de5271e4cf4fa908395cdb6cec25
#
_entry.id   91b5de5271e4cf4fa908395cdb6cec25
#
_cell.length_a   1.000
_cell.length_b   1.000
_cell.length_c   1.000
_cell.angle_alpha   90.00
_cell.angle_beta   90.00
_cell.angle_gamma   90.00
#
_symmetry.space_group_name_H-M   'P 1'
#
loop_
_entity.id
_entity.type
_entity.pdbx_description
1 polymer ?
#
loop_
_entity_poly.entity_id
_entity_poly.type
_entity_poly.pdbx_seq_one_letter_code
_entity_poly.pdbx_strand_id
1 'polypeptide(L)'
;MLLNGHRTIISPGDGLVDTNLLPMFALERVELLKDGAAVTYGSDAVAGVANFITRKNFEGIELQGDYRFISDSDGDYTASILAGKNFGPDVNILAGFGYRHRSPLAAIDRDYANLDYETNPAGYSVVSNPATYFPAIRPAGPIRDNPAAAVRPTLISGTPFQDAGCNDLGGTQLFSGGAAPLCAYQFTDYNNLVEEQDFYQAFVQMNVDLSDTVRFNADVLWARSVTKTVLSPSYPSTTAPAGPGTQFNYFVPSTNPGFADFAAQTGFPAAVGPFTPGAAILVYRPFSLGGNPLAGEPYGNESFSKNNSWRASAGFEFDVSPTLTASLQGTYIQASSESLVPDYMPVRLQNALDGLGGPDCDVATGTPGQSGCMFYNPFSNAIALNPVTGQTNPNYTGAPGQMNSNDPALIDWMFGNTGTNQQERQAVIDALVSGELGGLDFGAGPVAFGIGAQYRTTNFKTSGRNDEGLFLNDSTRNPCPILGDTTCAVRTGPFAFLGQSRNVALEGDVYAVFGEVQVPILDNLEVNLALRYEDYGGQTGSTLDPKASFRFEATPWLVLRGSVSTTFRGPLPSNISPSTVTALQAIDAAGGGFLSVDITGDPTLKPESAFTYNVGAVVQTGGFSASIDYWSYDFEDAIATQDENAIASSVIPTSGSLADCSNPLAARLTFSGGCVQGVTTGADLARIQTFIVNSAPVKTDGIDVQADYTFLFGEAALTVGGSATWTLNYDVDPQNVLGVQISDAYDAVGFANFDRSPGTISELKGNAFANLNLNNLNLRYVFRYASGVKDDRCPDNAPCFTSTYGTSFGDPTTETDFGRKIPALTQHDITMLYDLPLNFAAIQLQASVENIFDEDPPAARFELGYNPFIGNPLGRTVRLGAKVKF
;
A
#
# COMPACT_ATOMS: atom_id res chain seq x y z
N MET A 1 -4.43 12.24 -12.52
CA MET A 1 -4.76 13.49 -11.78
C MET A 1 -4.00 14.68 -12.34
N LEU A 2 -4.61 15.87 -12.28
CA LEU A 2 -4.06 17.11 -12.88
C LEU A 2 -4.07 18.25 -11.85
N LEU A 3 -3.14 19.18 -11.99
CA LEU A 3 -3.14 20.49 -11.33
C LEU A 3 -3.18 21.57 -12.41
N ASN A 4 -4.23 22.39 -12.43
CA ASN A 4 -4.49 23.41 -13.45
C ASN A 4 -4.48 22.85 -14.90
N GLY A 5 -5.02 21.64 -15.10
CA GLY A 5 -5.08 20.97 -16.40
C GLY A 5 -3.82 20.22 -16.83
N HIS A 6 -2.73 20.26 -16.06
CA HIS A 6 -1.45 19.63 -16.37
C HIS A 6 -1.09 18.55 -15.35
N ARG A 7 -0.22 17.60 -15.71
CA ARG A 7 0.22 16.52 -14.82
C ARG A 7 0.72 17.07 -13.48
N THR A 8 0.30 16.40 -12.39
CA THR A 8 0.72 16.74 -11.02
C THR A 8 1.88 15.86 -10.57
N ILE A 9 2.31 16.05 -9.30
CA ILE A 9 3.37 15.26 -8.67
C ILE A 9 2.96 13.79 -8.59
N ILE A 10 3.95 12.89 -8.68
CA ILE A 10 3.80 11.44 -8.69
C ILE A 10 4.64 10.81 -7.58
N SER A 11 4.28 9.59 -7.19
CA SER A 11 5.12 8.71 -6.40
C SER A 11 6.12 7.99 -7.31
N PRO A 12 7.41 7.96 -6.98
CA PRO A 12 8.41 7.35 -7.86
C PRO A 12 8.15 5.85 -8.06
N GLY A 13 8.12 5.43 -9.31
CA GLY A 13 7.99 4.02 -9.71
C GLY A 13 6.59 3.44 -9.73
N ASP A 14 5.64 4.02 -8.98
CA ASP A 14 4.28 3.48 -8.83
C ASP A 14 3.27 4.17 -9.75
N GLY A 15 3.62 5.34 -10.31
CA GLY A 15 2.72 6.15 -11.13
C GLY A 15 1.50 6.69 -10.37
N LEU A 16 1.46 6.53 -9.06
CA LEU A 16 0.37 7.01 -8.21
C LEU A 16 0.56 8.48 -7.84
N VAL A 17 -0.54 9.16 -7.55
CA VAL A 17 -0.54 10.53 -7.04
C VAL A 17 -0.97 10.53 -5.59
N ASP A 18 -0.10 10.99 -4.69
CA ASP A 18 -0.48 11.26 -3.31
C ASP A 18 -1.18 12.62 -3.21
N THR A 19 -2.49 12.60 -3.05
CA THR A 19 -3.30 13.83 -2.94
C THR A 19 -2.96 14.65 -1.69
N ASN A 20 -2.33 14.06 -0.68
CA ASN A 20 -1.89 14.78 0.51
C ASN A 20 -0.74 15.75 0.22
N LEU A 21 -0.06 15.59 -0.90
CA LEU A 21 1.01 16.49 -1.33
C LEU A 21 0.50 17.70 -2.14
N LEU A 22 -0.81 17.77 -2.46
CA LEU A 22 -1.40 18.90 -3.18
C LEU A 22 -1.63 20.11 -2.24
N PRO A 23 -1.46 21.35 -2.74
CA PRO A 23 -1.58 22.56 -1.94
C PRO A 23 -3.04 22.93 -1.69
N MET A 24 -3.74 22.19 -0.81
CA MET A 24 -5.18 22.33 -0.55
C MET A 24 -5.58 23.78 -0.17
N PHE A 25 -4.71 24.52 0.52
CA PHE A 25 -4.92 25.93 0.88
C PHE A 25 -5.00 26.88 -0.32
N ALA A 26 -4.42 26.50 -1.47
CA ALA A 26 -4.40 27.28 -2.70
C ALA A 26 -5.52 26.90 -3.68
N LEU A 27 -6.27 25.82 -3.43
CA LEU A 27 -7.30 25.35 -4.34
C LEU A 27 -8.55 26.22 -4.31
N GLU A 28 -9.15 26.38 -5.46
CA GLU A 28 -10.48 26.98 -5.65
C GLU A 28 -11.56 25.91 -5.73
N ARG A 29 -11.32 24.85 -6.54
CA ARG A 29 -12.26 23.75 -6.78
C ARG A 29 -11.56 22.51 -7.29
N VAL A 30 -12.28 21.40 -7.27
CA VAL A 30 -11.88 20.14 -7.91
C VAL A 30 -12.94 19.79 -8.96
N GLU A 31 -12.50 19.49 -10.16
CA GLU A 31 -13.32 19.05 -11.28
C GLU A 31 -13.13 17.55 -11.48
N LEU A 32 -14.22 16.78 -11.55
CA LEU A 32 -14.18 15.33 -11.75
C LEU A 32 -14.85 14.99 -13.07
N LEU A 33 -14.13 14.32 -13.95
CA LEU A 33 -14.66 13.69 -15.15
C LEU A 33 -14.76 12.18 -14.89
N LYS A 34 -15.97 11.65 -14.82
CA LYS A 34 -16.27 10.24 -14.57
C LYS A 34 -16.50 9.48 -15.88
N ASP A 35 -15.52 9.49 -16.76
CA ASP A 35 -15.59 8.82 -18.08
C ASP A 35 -14.17 8.53 -18.55
N GLY A 36 -13.99 7.50 -19.39
CA GLY A 36 -12.72 7.26 -20.06
C GLY A 36 -12.26 8.52 -20.82
N ALA A 37 -11.12 9.06 -20.41
CA ALA A 37 -10.61 10.35 -20.89
C ALA A 37 -9.16 10.28 -21.38
N ALA A 38 -8.64 9.06 -21.61
CA ALA A 38 -7.28 8.85 -22.08
C ALA A 38 -7.04 9.52 -23.45
N VAL A 39 -8.06 9.66 -24.27
CA VAL A 39 -7.98 10.35 -25.57
C VAL A 39 -7.55 11.81 -25.41
N THR A 40 -8.11 12.53 -24.44
CA THR A 40 -7.81 13.95 -24.22
C THR A 40 -6.61 14.17 -23.32
N TYR A 41 -6.54 13.41 -22.19
CA TYR A 41 -5.55 13.66 -21.13
C TYR A 41 -4.37 12.67 -21.14
N GLY A 42 -4.38 11.67 -22.02
CA GLY A 42 -3.33 10.68 -22.19
C GLY A 42 -3.43 9.49 -21.23
N SER A 43 -2.39 8.67 -21.25
CA SER A 43 -2.19 7.53 -20.38
C SER A 43 -2.57 7.87 -18.92
N ASP A 44 -3.11 6.93 -18.18
CA ASP A 44 -3.58 7.02 -16.79
C ASP A 44 -4.98 7.62 -16.59
N ALA A 45 -5.63 8.15 -17.64
CA ALA A 45 -7.01 8.64 -17.57
C ALA A 45 -8.04 7.56 -17.97
N VAL A 46 -7.86 6.32 -17.47
CA VAL A 46 -8.64 5.15 -17.89
C VAL A 46 -10.09 5.25 -17.43
N ALA A 47 -10.32 5.47 -16.12
CA ALA A 47 -11.66 5.52 -15.54
C ALA A 47 -12.17 6.94 -15.27
N GLY A 48 -11.30 7.95 -15.45
CA GLY A 48 -11.66 9.35 -15.23
C GLY A 48 -10.49 10.26 -14.94
N VAL A 49 -10.79 11.54 -14.72
CA VAL A 49 -9.82 12.58 -14.41
C VAL A 49 -10.27 13.43 -13.24
N ALA A 50 -9.39 13.64 -12.26
CA ALA A 50 -9.55 14.67 -11.24
C ALA A 50 -8.58 15.82 -11.54
N ASN A 51 -9.12 17.03 -11.75
CA ASN A 51 -8.39 18.25 -12.02
C ASN A 51 -8.53 19.21 -10.84
N PHE A 52 -7.43 19.54 -10.19
CA PHE A 52 -7.36 20.47 -9.08
C PHE A 52 -7.05 21.86 -9.60
N ILE A 53 -7.97 22.77 -9.44
CA ILE A 53 -7.85 24.15 -9.93
C ILE A 53 -7.47 25.06 -8.77
N THR A 54 -6.38 25.79 -8.93
CA THR A 54 -5.91 26.80 -7.96
C THR A 54 -6.63 28.11 -8.12
N ARG A 55 -6.64 28.92 -7.05
CA ARG A 55 -7.23 30.27 -7.05
C ARG A 55 -6.46 31.16 -8.02
N LYS A 56 -7.21 31.92 -8.83
CA LYS A 56 -6.68 32.99 -9.70
C LYS A 56 -7.08 34.34 -9.08
N ASN A 57 -6.25 35.36 -9.26
CA ASN A 57 -6.52 36.75 -8.83
C ASN A 57 -6.80 36.91 -7.34
N PHE A 58 -6.25 36.04 -6.49
CA PHE A 58 -6.38 36.15 -5.04
C PHE A 58 -5.59 37.37 -4.55
N GLU A 59 -6.23 38.19 -3.68
CA GLU A 59 -5.62 39.35 -3.04
C GLU A 59 -5.86 39.31 -1.55
N GLY A 60 -4.81 39.59 -0.77
CA GLY A 60 -4.82 39.60 0.69
C GLY A 60 -3.97 38.47 1.28
N ILE A 61 -4.14 38.25 2.58
CA ILE A 61 -3.48 37.18 3.36
C ILE A 61 -4.58 36.35 4.01
N GLU A 62 -4.51 35.04 3.82
CA GLU A 62 -5.40 34.06 4.45
C GLU A 62 -4.58 33.14 5.37
N LEU A 63 -5.00 33.00 6.63
CA LEU A 63 -4.46 32.08 7.61
C LEU A 63 -5.53 31.05 7.91
N GLN A 64 -5.17 29.78 7.92
CA GLN A 64 -6.07 28.70 8.31
C GLN A 64 -5.37 27.76 9.29
N GLY A 65 -6.10 27.32 10.30
CA GLY A 65 -5.65 26.27 11.21
C GLY A 65 -6.82 25.47 11.75
N ASP A 66 -6.59 24.18 11.96
CA ASP A 66 -7.55 23.30 12.60
C ASP A 66 -6.84 22.23 13.45
N TYR A 67 -7.58 21.70 14.40
CA TYR A 67 -7.19 20.57 15.23
C TYR A 67 -8.32 19.55 15.26
N ARG A 68 -7.95 18.26 15.05
CA ARG A 68 -8.85 17.13 15.13
C ARG A 68 -8.55 16.32 16.39
N PHE A 69 -9.51 16.22 17.27
CA PHE A 69 -9.48 15.37 18.44
C PHE A 69 -9.84 13.94 18.04
N ILE A 70 -8.98 12.99 18.41
CA ILE A 70 -9.14 11.54 18.16
C ILE A 70 -8.92 10.87 19.51
N SER A 71 -9.80 9.94 19.89
CA SER A 71 -9.63 9.17 21.13
C SER A 71 -8.33 8.37 21.09
N ASP A 72 -7.60 8.32 22.19
CA ASP A 72 -6.35 7.57 22.38
C ASP A 72 -5.24 7.93 21.37
N SER A 73 -5.27 9.17 20.87
CA SER A 73 -4.24 9.76 20.00
C SER A 73 -4.02 11.21 20.37
N ASP A 74 -2.84 11.75 20.11
CA ASP A 74 -2.55 13.17 20.33
C ASP A 74 -3.31 14.10 19.37
N GLY A 75 -4.04 13.51 18.40
CA GLY A 75 -4.87 14.22 17.44
C GLY A 75 -4.07 14.79 16.26
N ASP A 76 -4.80 15.20 15.22
CA ASP A 76 -4.22 15.77 14.01
C ASP A 76 -4.35 17.29 13.99
N TYR A 77 -3.42 18.00 13.38
CA TYR A 77 -3.57 19.45 13.18
C TYR A 77 -3.01 19.91 11.83
N THR A 78 -3.60 21.00 11.34
CA THR A 78 -3.15 21.67 10.12
C THR A 78 -2.95 23.14 10.37
N ALA A 79 -1.98 23.73 9.66
CA ALA A 79 -1.77 25.17 9.63
C ALA A 79 -1.34 25.59 8.23
N SER A 80 -1.91 26.68 7.71
CA SER A 80 -1.48 27.20 6.41
C SER A 80 -1.59 28.72 6.34
N ILE A 81 -0.77 29.27 5.45
CA ILE A 81 -0.79 30.67 5.06
C ILE A 81 -0.85 30.77 3.53
N LEU A 82 -1.69 31.64 3.04
CA LEU A 82 -1.79 32.00 1.64
C LEU A 82 -1.75 33.51 1.51
N ALA A 83 -0.89 34.02 0.67
CA ALA A 83 -0.78 35.44 0.37
C ALA A 83 -0.83 35.67 -1.14
N GLY A 84 -1.58 36.65 -1.56
CA GLY A 84 -1.68 37.01 -2.98
C GLY A 84 -1.77 38.50 -3.16
N LYS A 85 -1.27 38.98 -4.30
CA LYS A 85 -1.30 40.39 -4.66
C LYS A 85 -1.41 40.61 -6.17
N ASN A 86 -2.28 41.56 -6.51
CA ASN A 86 -2.36 42.09 -7.85
C ASN A 86 -1.40 43.27 -8.01
N PHE A 87 -0.52 43.21 -9.00
CA PHE A 87 0.39 44.29 -9.41
C PHE A 87 -0.16 44.94 -10.70
N GLY A 88 -1.10 45.86 -10.53
CA GLY A 88 -1.91 46.37 -11.63
C GLY A 88 -2.99 45.35 -12.04
N PRO A 89 -3.62 45.55 -13.21
CA PRO A 89 -4.66 44.66 -13.76
C PRO A 89 -4.08 43.37 -14.34
N ASP A 90 -2.79 43.36 -14.70
CA ASP A 90 -2.22 42.36 -15.61
C ASP A 90 -1.36 41.31 -14.91
N VAL A 91 -1.02 41.48 -13.60
CA VAL A 91 -0.13 40.56 -12.92
C VAL A 91 -0.71 40.16 -11.58
N ASN A 92 -0.90 38.89 -11.36
CA ASN A 92 -1.22 38.31 -10.05
C ASN A 92 -0.12 37.33 -9.62
N ILE A 93 0.32 37.45 -8.36
CA ILE A 93 1.23 36.51 -7.72
C ILE A 93 0.57 35.97 -6.45
N LEU A 94 0.55 34.67 -6.34
CA LEU A 94 0.03 33.88 -5.21
C LEU A 94 1.16 33.05 -4.61
N ALA A 95 1.33 33.05 -3.29
CA ALA A 95 2.28 32.20 -2.60
C ALA A 95 1.69 31.69 -1.30
N GLY A 96 2.01 30.46 -0.93
CA GLY A 96 1.52 29.88 0.32
C GLY A 96 2.37 28.72 0.82
N PHE A 97 2.17 28.42 2.09
CA PHE A 97 2.80 27.30 2.79
C PHE A 97 1.76 26.60 3.66
N GLY A 98 1.80 25.27 3.67
CA GLY A 98 0.96 24.42 4.50
C GLY A 98 1.79 23.41 5.26
N TYR A 99 1.37 23.11 6.48
CA TYR A 99 1.86 22.03 7.32
C TYR A 99 0.68 21.24 7.87
N ARG A 100 0.80 19.93 7.88
CA ARG A 100 -0.15 19.01 8.50
C ARG A 100 0.62 17.94 9.27
N HIS A 101 0.19 17.73 10.51
CA HIS A 101 0.62 16.62 11.34
C HIS A 101 -0.53 15.65 11.56
N ARG A 102 -0.22 14.36 11.52
CA ARG A 102 -1.12 13.27 11.85
C ARG A 102 -0.45 12.44 12.93
N SER A 103 -1.12 12.32 14.06
CA SER A 103 -0.63 11.54 15.20
C SER A 103 -0.91 10.05 15.02
N PRO A 104 -0.09 9.17 15.59
CA PRO A 104 -0.31 7.74 15.52
C PRO A 104 -1.54 7.33 16.33
N LEU A 105 -2.13 6.20 15.94
CA LEU A 105 -3.16 5.49 16.69
C LEU A 105 -2.75 4.01 16.74
N ALA A 106 -2.45 3.49 17.93
CA ALA A 106 -2.02 2.12 18.09
C ALA A 106 -3.19 1.12 17.98
N ALA A 107 -2.93 -0.05 17.46
CA ALA A 107 -3.96 -1.10 17.31
C ALA A 107 -4.48 -1.58 18.66
N ILE A 108 -3.58 -1.67 19.66
CA ILE A 108 -3.94 -2.09 21.02
C ILE A 108 -4.96 -1.18 21.72
N ASP A 109 -5.10 0.07 21.26
CA ASP A 109 -6.04 1.06 21.81
C ASP A 109 -7.46 0.90 21.26
N ARG A 110 -7.73 -0.12 20.44
CA ARG A 110 -9.05 -0.38 19.85
C ARG A 110 -9.48 -1.81 20.09
N ASP A 111 -10.61 -2.00 20.78
CA ASP A 111 -11.15 -3.32 21.12
C ASP A 111 -11.38 -4.19 19.88
N TYR A 112 -11.84 -3.61 18.77
CA TYR A 112 -12.08 -4.35 17.52
C TYR A 112 -10.79 -4.82 16.83
N ALA A 113 -9.63 -4.23 17.14
CA ALA A 113 -8.33 -4.63 16.59
C ALA A 113 -7.55 -5.55 17.53
N ASN A 114 -7.94 -5.61 18.80
CA ASN A 114 -7.30 -6.42 19.84
C ASN A 114 -8.21 -7.59 20.24
N LEU A 115 -8.43 -8.50 19.29
CA LEU A 115 -9.31 -9.67 19.44
C LEU A 115 -8.50 -10.90 19.86
N ASP A 116 -9.13 -11.82 20.63
CA ASP A 116 -8.51 -13.09 20.98
C ASP A 116 -8.32 -14.00 19.75
N TYR A 117 -7.48 -15.04 19.93
CA TYR A 117 -7.14 -15.98 18.87
C TYR A 117 -8.36 -16.73 18.30
N GLU A 118 -9.28 -17.15 19.18
CA GLU A 118 -10.48 -17.87 18.74
C GLU A 118 -11.40 -16.99 17.87
N THR A 119 -11.42 -15.70 18.15
CA THR A 119 -12.19 -14.72 17.38
C THR A 119 -11.50 -14.36 16.08
N ASN A 120 -10.24 -13.90 16.14
CA ASN A 120 -9.49 -13.46 14.97
C ASN A 120 -8.06 -14.02 14.94
N PRO A 121 -7.84 -15.24 14.44
CA PRO A 121 -6.53 -15.85 14.36
C PRO A 121 -5.55 -15.12 13.42
N ALA A 122 -6.06 -14.28 12.51
CA ALA A 122 -5.23 -13.53 11.54
C ALA A 122 -4.27 -12.54 12.21
N GLY A 123 -4.57 -12.04 13.42
CA GLY A 123 -3.69 -11.16 14.20
C GLY A 123 -2.57 -11.87 14.96
N TYR A 124 -2.46 -13.21 14.86
CA TYR A 124 -1.53 -14.02 15.65
C TYR A 124 -0.45 -14.68 14.81
N SER A 125 0.71 -14.88 15.43
CA SER A 125 1.85 -15.58 14.84
C SER A 125 2.43 -16.59 15.83
N VAL A 126 2.67 -17.82 15.35
CA VAL A 126 3.41 -18.86 16.11
C VAL A 126 4.92 -18.66 16.05
N VAL A 127 5.37 -17.74 15.24
CA VAL A 127 6.78 -17.34 15.17
C VAL A 127 7.03 -16.33 16.27
N SER A 128 7.48 -16.80 17.43
CA SER A 128 7.57 -15.97 18.63
C SER A 128 8.93 -16.07 19.34
N ASN A 129 9.14 -15.21 20.32
CA ASN A 129 10.18 -15.25 21.34
C ASN A 129 9.57 -14.76 22.68
N PRO A 130 9.40 -15.61 23.66
CA PRO A 130 9.88 -17.02 23.80
C PRO A 130 9.31 -17.97 22.76
N ALA A 131 10.09 -18.97 22.41
CA ALA A 131 9.79 -19.90 21.32
C ALA A 131 9.46 -21.31 21.80
N THR A 132 9.22 -22.19 20.85
CA THR A 132 9.16 -23.64 21.05
C THR A 132 10.44 -24.28 20.52
N TYR A 133 11.08 -25.13 21.32
CA TYR A 133 12.40 -25.68 21.07
C TYR A 133 12.36 -27.18 20.88
N PHE A 134 13.29 -27.70 20.05
CA PHE A 134 13.40 -29.14 19.78
C PHE A 134 14.82 -29.63 20.10
N PRO A 135 14.99 -30.83 20.72
CA PRO A 135 16.31 -31.43 20.93
C PRO A 135 17.01 -31.69 19.59
N ALA A 136 18.18 -31.14 19.43
CA ALA A 136 18.96 -31.22 18.17
C ALA A 136 20.46 -31.25 18.43
N ILE A 137 21.22 -31.67 17.42
CA ILE A 137 22.68 -31.57 17.38
C ILE A 137 23.11 -30.80 16.15
N ARG A 138 24.22 -30.09 16.26
CA ARG A 138 24.88 -29.43 15.14
C ARG A 138 26.35 -29.87 15.08
N PRO A 139 26.69 -30.87 14.26
CA PRO A 139 28.04 -31.48 14.24
C PRO A 139 29.15 -30.54 13.75
N ALA A 140 28.84 -29.56 12.91
CA ALA A 140 29.81 -28.67 12.27
C ALA A 140 30.32 -27.52 13.17
N GLY A 141 29.84 -27.40 14.41
CA GLY A 141 30.18 -26.28 15.32
C GLY A 141 29.58 -24.94 14.89
N PRO A 142 30.08 -23.80 15.41
CA PRO A 142 29.61 -22.46 15.08
C PRO A 142 29.77 -22.13 13.59
N ILE A 143 28.78 -21.38 13.03
CA ILE A 143 28.80 -21.01 11.60
C ILE A 143 29.83 -19.91 11.29
N ARG A 144 30.19 -19.10 12.28
CA ARG A 144 31.11 -17.98 12.16
C ARG A 144 30.71 -17.05 10.98
N ASP A 145 31.65 -16.63 10.15
CA ASP A 145 31.41 -15.77 8.99
C ASP A 145 31.02 -16.55 7.71
N ASN A 146 30.87 -17.86 7.80
CA ASN A 146 30.54 -18.69 6.66
C ASN A 146 29.10 -19.21 6.72
N PRO A 147 28.11 -18.51 6.19
CA PRO A 147 26.73 -18.97 6.16
C PRO A 147 26.53 -20.24 5.33
N ALA A 148 27.41 -20.55 4.38
CA ALA A 148 27.41 -21.83 3.65
C ALA A 148 27.79 -23.02 4.55
N ALA A 149 28.44 -22.79 5.69
CA ALA A 149 28.71 -23.79 6.71
C ALA A 149 27.52 -23.98 7.68
N ALA A 150 26.42 -23.28 7.52
CA ALA A 150 25.19 -23.46 8.29
C ALA A 150 24.58 -24.85 7.98
N VAL A 151 25.16 -25.87 8.57
CA VAL A 151 24.56 -27.20 8.57
C VAL A 151 23.31 -27.11 9.44
N ARG A 152 22.13 -27.43 8.87
CA ARG A 152 20.90 -27.54 9.64
C ARG A 152 21.17 -28.34 10.92
N PRO A 153 20.73 -27.90 12.10
CA PRO A 153 20.72 -28.76 13.26
C PRO A 153 19.89 -30.02 12.95
N THR A 154 20.43 -31.16 13.22
CA THR A 154 19.71 -32.43 13.05
C THR A 154 18.86 -32.65 14.30
N LEU A 155 17.54 -32.75 14.14
CA LEU A 155 16.64 -33.09 15.22
C LEU A 155 16.93 -34.52 15.64
N ILE A 156 17.14 -34.73 16.95
CA ILE A 156 17.33 -36.03 17.57
C ILE A 156 16.08 -36.50 18.33
N SER A 157 15.10 -35.58 18.49
CA SER A 157 13.75 -35.86 18.98
C SER A 157 12.77 -34.92 18.37
N GLY A 158 11.63 -35.37 17.92
CA GLY A 158 10.50 -34.56 17.47
C GLY A 158 9.63 -34.02 18.61
N THR A 159 10.03 -34.24 19.88
CA THR A 159 9.30 -33.71 21.03
C THR A 159 9.57 -32.21 21.18
N PRO A 160 8.57 -31.34 21.08
CA PRO A 160 8.73 -29.91 21.32
C PRO A 160 8.73 -29.59 22.82
N PHE A 161 9.45 -28.56 23.18
CA PHE A 161 9.52 -28.00 24.54
C PHE A 161 9.23 -26.50 24.43
N GLN A 162 8.05 -26.10 24.89
CA GLN A 162 7.68 -24.69 24.94
C GLN A 162 8.39 -24.02 26.12
N ASP A 163 8.87 -22.81 25.89
CA ASP A 163 9.43 -21.94 26.91
C ASP A 163 8.37 -21.63 27.99
N ALA A 164 8.75 -21.72 29.25
CA ALA A 164 7.83 -21.54 30.40
C ALA A 164 7.25 -20.12 30.47
N GLY A 165 7.98 -19.11 29.99
CA GLY A 165 7.55 -17.71 29.98
C GLY A 165 6.56 -17.34 28.90
N CYS A 166 6.13 -18.25 28.03
CA CYS A 166 5.21 -17.91 26.92
C CYS A 166 3.91 -17.27 27.45
N ASN A 167 3.15 -17.98 28.30
CA ASN A 167 1.89 -17.47 28.85
C ASN A 167 2.10 -16.30 29.82
N ASP A 168 3.18 -16.35 30.61
CA ASP A 168 3.49 -15.32 31.60
C ASP A 168 3.78 -13.96 30.94
N LEU A 169 4.25 -13.96 29.70
CA LEU A 169 4.48 -12.77 28.89
C LEU A 169 3.30 -12.39 27.98
N GLY A 170 2.15 -13.06 28.13
CA GLY A 170 0.96 -12.78 27.32
C GLY A 170 0.92 -13.50 25.97
N GLY A 171 1.77 -14.49 25.77
CA GLY A 171 1.68 -15.40 24.63
C GLY A 171 0.53 -16.38 24.76
N THR A 172 0.10 -16.95 23.67
CA THR A 172 -0.97 -17.93 23.57
C THR A 172 -0.41 -19.29 23.19
N GLN A 173 -0.92 -20.36 23.82
CA GLN A 173 -0.55 -21.72 23.44
C GLN A 173 -1.46 -22.23 22.33
N LEU A 174 -0.89 -22.53 21.20
CA LEU A 174 -1.61 -23.11 20.05
C LEU A 174 -1.20 -24.56 19.85
N PHE A 175 -2.18 -25.42 19.55
CA PHE A 175 -1.96 -26.84 19.34
C PHE A 175 -2.06 -27.15 17.83
N SER A 176 -0.98 -27.60 17.22
CA SER A 176 -0.97 -28.11 15.87
C SER A 176 -1.30 -29.61 15.86
N GLY A 177 -2.50 -29.98 15.43
CA GLY A 177 -2.88 -31.37 15.11
C GLY A 177 -2.69 -32.42 16.24
N GLY A 178 -2.88 -32.04 17.51
CA GLY A 178 -2.74 -32.94 18.67
C GLY A 178 -1.29 -33.11 19.18
N ALA A 179 -0.35 -32.35 18.65
CA ALA A 179 1.02 -32.24 19.13
C ALA A 179 1.14 -31.25 20.30
N ALA A 180 2.31 -31.15 20.91
CA ALA A 180 2.56 -30.23 22.01
C ALA A 180 2.41 -28.77 21.60
N PRO A 181 2.12 -27.87 22.56
CA PRO A 181 1.78 -26.48 22.27
C PRO A 181 2.92 -25.70 21.63
N LEU A 182 2.58 -24.84 20.69
CA LEU A 182 3.45 -23.81 20.14
C LEU A 182 3.19 -22.48 20.85
N CYS A 183 4.22 -21.72 21.13
CA CYS A 183 4.06 -20.36 21.64
C CYS A 183 3.70 -19.41 20.49
N ALA A 184 2.54 -18.79 20.59
CA ALA A 184 2.10 -17.77 19.67
C ALA A 184 1.92 -16.43 20.39
N TYR A 185 1.89 -15.34 19.64
CA TYR A 185 1.62 -14.02 20.19
C TYR A 185 0.80 -13.19 19.18
N GLN A 186 0.10 -12.21 19.71
CA GLN A 186 -0.63 -11.23 18.91
C GLN A 186 0.36 -10.19 18.38
N PHE A 187 0.74 -10.31 17.10
CA PHE A 187 1.72 -9.39 16.52
C PHE A 187 1.13 -8.02 16.21
N THR A 188 -0.19 -7.94 16.08
CA THR A 188 -0.91 -6.70 15.82
C THR A 188 -0.88 -5.72 16.98
N ASP A 189 -0.60 -6.15 18.20
CA ASP A 189 -0.41 -5.28 19.38
C ASP A 189 0.72 -4.26 19.19
N TYR A 190 1.67 -4.56 18.31
CA TYR A 190 2.81 -3.69 18.00
C TYR A 190 2.53 -2.75 16.82
N ASN A 191 1.40 -2.91 16.12
CA ASN A 191 1.09 -2.17 14.92
C ASN A 191 0.31 -0.89 15.23
N ASN A 192 0.46 0.12 14.37
CA ASN A 192 -0.44 1.25 14.35
C ASN A 192 -1.61 1.00 13.38
N LEU A 193 -2.81 1.44 13.75
CA LEU A 193 -3.95 1.62 12.85
C LEU A 193 -3.77 2.84 11.96
N VAL A 194 -3.10 3.84 12.52
CA VAL A 194 -2.79 5.10 11.84
C VAL A 194 -1.33 5.44 12.14
N GLU A 195 -0.55 5.67 11.10
CA GLU A 195 0.85 6.01 11.24
C GLU A 195 1.05 7.51 11.50
N GLU A 196 2.13 7.85 12.21
CA GLU A 196 2.59 9.23 12.38
C GLU A 196 3.05 9.80 11.04
N GLN A 197 2.54 10.98 10.66
CA GLN A 197 2.88 11.60 9.39
C GLN A 197 2.99 13.12 9.49
N ASP A 198 4.05 13.65 8.88
CA ASP A 198 4.24 15.08 8.67
C ASP A 198 4.20 15.42 7.19
N PHE A 199 3.42 16.43 6.83
CA PHE A 199 3.31 16.94 5.46
C PHE A 199 3.65 18.41 5.41
N TYR A 200 4.49 18.77 4.46
CA TYR A 200 4.90 20.16 4.18
C TYR A 200 4.63 20.47 2.72
N GLN A 201 4.04 21.63 2.44
CA GLN A 201 3.76 22.07 1.06
C GLN A 201 4.10 23.55 0.92
N ALA A 202 4.79 23.90 -0.14
CA ALA A 202 5.00 25.29 -0.53
C ALA A 202 4.56 25.45 -2.00
N PHE A 203 3.78 26.49 -2.25
CA PHE A 203 3.23 26.75 -3.59
C PHE A 203 3.38 28.21 -3.94
N VAL A 204 3.81 28.43 -5.18
CA VAL A 204 3.88 29.78 -5.77
C VAL A 204 3.27 29.71 -7.16
N GLN A 205 2.43 30.69 -7.49
CA GLN A 205 1.82 30.83 -8.80
C GLN A 205 1.90 32.28 -9.26
N MET A 206 2.13 32.45 -10.56
CA MET A 206 2.14 33.74 -11.23
C MET A 206 1.28 33.67 -12.49
N ASN A 207 0.37 34.62 -12.65
CA ASN A 207 -0.42 34.83 -13.86
C ASN A 207 -0.13 36.22 -14.36
N VAL A 208 0.15 36.33 -15.67
CA VAL A 208 0.52 37.61 -16.30
C VAL A 208 -0.19 37.76 -17.65
N ASP A 209 -0.95 38.81 -17.84
CA ASP A 209 -1.46 39.24 -19.13
C ASP A 209 -0.39 40.14 -19.80
N LEU A 210 0.44 39.53 -20.66
CA LEU A 210 1.52 40.24 -21.33
C LEU A 210 1.01 41.24 -22.38
N SER A 211 -0.14 40.97 -22.97
CA SER A 211 -0.92 41.82 -23.86
C SER A 211 -2.37 41.32 -23.89
N ASP A 212 -3.24 42.04 -24.59
CA ASP A 212 -4.65 41.64 -24.80
C ASP A 212 -4.80 40.22 -25.42
N THR A 213 -3.74 39.71 -26.05
CA THR A 213 -3.75 38.43 -26.79
C THR A 213 -2.73 37.40 -26.29
N VAL A 214 -1.90 37.74 -25.31
CA VAL A 214 -0.85 36.85 -24.81
C VAL A 214 -0.89 36.77 -23.28
N ARG A 215 -1.16 35.61 -22.78
CA ARG A 215 -1.16 35.27 -21.34
C ARG A 215 0.00 34.35 -21.01
N PHE A 216 0.64 34.60 -19.88
CA PHE A 216 1.68 33.71 -19.29
C PHE A 216 1.23 33.22 -17.92
N ASN A 217 1.37 31.93 -17.67
CA ASN A 217 1.15 31.32 -16.39
C ASN A 217 2.37 30.52 -15.97
N ALA A 218 2.67 30.53 -14.67
CA ALA A 218 3.71 29.66 -14.09
C ALA A 218 3.34 29.29 -12.68
N ASP A 219 3.65 28.06 -12.28
CA ASP A 219 3.52 27.60 -10.93
C ASP A 219 4.69 26.69 -10.50
N VAL A 220 5.00 26.74 -9.22
CA VAL A 220 5.96 25.86 -8.58
C VAL A 220 5.33 25.29 -7.30
N LEU A 221 5.36 23.98 -7.18
CA LEU A 221 4.94 23.22 -6.01
C LEU A 221 6.13 22.44 -5.47
N TRP A 222 6.41 22.60 -4.20
CA TRP A 222 7.24 21.70 -3.42
C TRP A 222 6.40 21.03 -2.34
N ALA A 223 6.55 19.73 -2.20
CA ALA A 223 5.86 18.95 -1.17
C ALA A 223 6.78 17.90 -0.59
N ARG A 224 6.66 17.66 0.70
CA ARG A 224 7.39 16.64 1.44
C ARG A 224 6.46 15.95 2.41
N SER A 225 6.54 14.60 2.47
CA SER A 225 5.96 13.82 3.56
C SER A 225 7.04 13.02 4.30
N VAL A 226 6.86 12.85 5.58
CA VAL A 226 7.63 11.94 6.43
C VAL A 226 6.64 11.07 7.16
N THR A 227 6.73 9.76 6.95
CA THR A 227 5.90 8.77 7.63
C THR A 227 6.80 7.94 8.53
N LYS A 228 6.39 7.80 9.78
CA LYS A 228 6.99 6.90 10.74
C LYS A 228 6.03 5.73 10.95
N THR A 229 6.47 4.53 10.61
CA THR A 229 5.68 3.31 10.73
C THR A 229 6.24 2.46 11.84
N VAL A 230 5.35 1.96 12.72
CA VAL A 230 5.70 1.03 13.78
C VAL A 230 5.03 -0.31 13.51
N LEU A 231 5.83 -1.35 13.41
CA LEU A 231 5.41 -2.71 13.13
C LEU A 231 5.95 -3.66 14.19
N SER A 232 5.38 -4.85 14.29
CA SER A 232 5.93 -5.94 15.08
C SER A 232 7.38 -6.24 14.68
N PRO A 233 8.22 -6.79 15.57
CA PRO A 233 9.59 -7.13 15.25
C PRO A 233 9.72 -8.00 14.01
N SER A 234 10.87 -7.90 13.35
CA SER A 234 11.16 -8.52 12.06
C SER A 234 10.90 -10.03 12.04
N TYR A 235 10.38 -10.51 10.94
CA TYR A 235 10.03 -11.91 10.74
C TYR A 235 11.23 -12.70 10.21
N PRO A 236 11.56 -13.89 10.72
CA PRO A 236 12.68 -14.67 10.22
C PRO A 236 12.38 -15.29 8.86
N SER A 237 13.21 -14.99 7.86
CA SER A 237 13.20 -15.77 6.64
C SER A 237 13.76 -17.17 6.88
N THR A 238 13.07 -18.17 6.37
CA THR A 238 13.56 -19.56 6.42
C THR A 238 14.61 -19.85 5.34
N THR A 239 14.81 -18.95 4.38
CA THR A 239 15.65 -19.18 3.20
C THR A 239 16.79 -18.19 3.00
N ALA A 240 16.78 -17.04 3.64
CA ALA A 240 17.89 -16.09 3.59
C ALA A 240 18.74 -16.19 4.87
N PRO A 241 20.05 -16.04 4.80
CA PRO A 241 20.93 -15.96 3.63
C PRO A 241 21.46 -17.30 3.11
N ALA A 242 21.01 -18.41 3.65
CA ALA A 242 21.60 -19.73 3.44
C ALA A 242 21.26 -20.40 2.09
N GLY A 243 20.50 -19.71 1.22
CA GLY A 243 20.15 -20.19 -0.12
C GLY A 243 19.00 -21.21 -0.13
N PRO A 244 18.56 -21.62 -1.33
CA PRO A 244 17.46 -22.56 -1.48
C PRO A 244 17.80 -23.88 -0.82
N GLY A 245 16.84 -24.41 -0.06
CA GLY A 245 16.93 -25.69 0.62
C GLY A 245 17.66 -25.69 1.93
N THR A 246 18.14 -24.55 2.38
CA THR A 246 18.60 -24.38 3.77
C THR A 246 17.65 -23.43 4.49
N GLN A 247 16.62 -23.97 5.09
CA GLN A 247 15.92 -23.24 6.15
C GLN A 247 16.96 -22.93 7.22
N PHE A 248 17.08 -21.67 7.62
CA PHE A 248 17.98 -21.28 8.69
C PHE A 248 17.33 -21.63 10.02
N ASN A 249 17.47 -22.88 10.47
CA ASN A 249 17.00 -23.28 11.79
C ASN A 249 18.03 -22.83 12.81
N TYR A 250 17.64 -21.89 13.66
CA TYR A 250 18.52 -21.41 14.73
C TYR A 250 18.81 -22.54 15.72
N PHE A 251 20.03 -22.55 16.19
CA PHE A 251 20.51 -23.53 17.14
C PHE A 251 21.11 -22.84 18.36
N VAL A 252 20.64 -23.20 19.55
CA VAL A 252 21.18 -22.73 20.82
C VAL A 252 22.00 -23.84 21.43
N PRO A 253 23.31 -23.68 21.58
CA PRO A 253 24.14 -24.71 22.21
C PRO A 253 23.83 -24.82 23.71
N SER A 254 24.00 -26.00 24.28
CA SER A 254 23.82 -26.24 25.73
C SER A 254 24.81 -25.44 26.61
N THR A 255 25.81 -24.83 26.01
CA THR A 255 26.75 -23.88 26.63
C THR A 255 26.24 -22.44 26.72
N ASN A 256 25.09 -22.13 26.10
CA ASN A 256 24.46 -20.82 26.25
C ASN A 256 24.06 -20.58 27.71
N PRO A 257 24.38 -19.44 28.31
CA PRO A 257 24.15 -19.19 29.75
C PRO A 257 22.68 -19.35 30.19
N GLY A 258 21.68 -19.04 29.31
CA GLY A 258 20.26 -19.22 29.61
C GLY A 258 19.77 -20.65 29.49
N PHE A 259 20.55 -21.56 28.90
CA PHE A 259 20.09 -22.91 28.56
C PHE A 259 19.79 -23.79 29.79
N ALA A 260 20.60 -23.69 30.82
CA ALA A 260 20.45 -24.53 32.03
C ALA A 260 19.13 -24.23 32.76
N ASP A 261 18.78 -22.95 32.91
CA ASP A 261 17.52 -22.54 33.53
C ASP A 261 16.32 -22.94 32.67
N PHE A 262 16.40 -22.72 31.35
CA PHE A 262 15.39 -23.16 30.40
C PHE A 262 15.15 -24.70 30.52
N ALA A 263 16.20 -25.48 30.49
CA ALA A 263 16.10 -26.95 30.60
C ALA A 263 15.49 -27.41 31.93
N ALA A 264 15.83 -26.74 33.03
CA ALA A 264 15.24 -27.03 34.34
C ALA A 264 13.75 -26.69 34.41
N GLN A 265 13.32 -25.57 33.80
CA GLN A 265 11.93 -25.10 33.80
C GLN A 265 11.03 -25.98 32.92
N THR A 266 11.54 -26.40 31.75
CA THR A 266 10.75 -27.11 30.74
C THR A 266 10.90 -28.62 30.76
N GLY A 267 11.85 -29.18 31.53
CA GLY A 267 12.20 -30.59 31.47
C GLY A 267 12.91 -30.98 30.16
N PHE A 268 13.55 -30.04 29.48
CA PHE A 268 14.34 -30.31 28.28
C PHE A 268 15.45 -31.34 28.57
N PRO A 269 15.63 -32.38 27.73
CA PRO A 269 16.50 -33.51 28.09
C PRO A 269 17.98 -33.11 28.09
N ALA A 270 18.70 -33.52 29.14
CA ALA A 270 20.14 -33.39 29.24
C ALA A 270 20.89 -34.33 28.29
N ALA A 271 20.28 -35.42 27.89
CA ALA A 271 20.80 -36.37 26.90
C ALA A 271 19.69 -37.06 26.14
N VAL A 272 19.92 -37.33 24.84
CA VAL A 272 19.05 -38.14 23.98
C VAL A 272 19.93 -39.21 23.34
N GLY A 273 19.81 -40.45 23.81
CA GLY A 273 20.74 -41.52 23.44
C GLY A 273 22.19 -41.15 23.79
N PRO A 274 23.13 -41.25 22.86
CA PRO A 274 24.53 -40.90 23.10
C PRO A 274 24.83 -39.38 22.98
N PHE A 275 23.83 -38.54 22.71
CA PHE A 275 23.98 -37.13 22.39
C PHE A 275 23.63 -36.23 23.58
N THR A 276 24.41 -35.15 23.75
CA THR A 276 24.03 -33.99 24.58
C THR A 276 23.41 -32.98 23.64
N PRO A 277 22.07 -32.78 23.70
CA PRO A 277 21.39 -31.89 22.74
C PRO A 277 21.59 -30.42 23.09
N GLY A 278 21.65 -29.58 22.04
CA GLY A 278 21.23 -28.18 22.12
C GLY A 278 19.78 -28.06 21.69
N ALA A 279 19.27 -26.84 21.72
CA ALA A 279 17.89 -26.52 21.31
C ALA A 279 17.87 -25.98 19.87
N ALA A 280 17.14 -26.64 18.99
CA ALA A 280 16.80 -26.07 17.68
C ALA A 280 15.53 -25.25 17.80
N ILE A 281 15.54 -24.08 17.17
CA ILE A 281 14.39 -23.21 17.02
C ILE A 281 14.01 -23.25 15.53
N LEU A 282 12.91 -23.90 15.19
CA LEU A 282 12.53 -24.06 13.80
C LEU A 282 11.89 -22.79 13.22
N VAL A 283 11.15 -22.05 14.06
CA VAL A 283 10.50 -20.78 13.74
C VAL A 283 10.74 -19.82 14.91
N TYR A 284 11.31 -18.65 14.62
CA TYR A 284 11.77 -17.74 15.66
C TYR A 284 11.68 -16.29 15.20
N ARG A 285 11.06 -15.44 16.01
CA ARG A 285 11.03 -13.99 15.82
C ARG A 285 11.65 -13.34 17.05
N PRO A 286 12.92 -12.88 16.95
CA PRO A 286 13.54 -12.20 18.06
C PRO A 286 12.71 -11.01 18.55
N PHE A 287 12.70 -10.78 19.84
CA PHE A 287 12.07 -9.63 20.48
C PHE A 287 10.54 -9.53 20.34
N SER A 288 9.82 -10.62 20.02
CA SER A 288 8.36 -10.59 19.90
C SER A 288 7.65 -10.20 21.21
N LEU A 289 7.51 -11.11 22.17
CA LEU A 289 6.85 -10.79 23.44
C LEU A 289 7.68 -9.89 24.35
N GLY A 290 9.00 -10.01 24.32
CA GLY A 290 9.90 -9.18 25.13
C GLY A 290 10.22 -7.81 24.54
N GLY A 291 9.77 -7.54 23.31
CA GLY A 291 10.08 -6.31 22.56
C GLY A 291 11.56 -6.16 22.22
N ASN A 292 11.87 -5.17 21.41
CA ASN A 292 13.26 -4.79 21.10
C ASN A 292 13.66 -3.62 22.02
N PRO A 293 14.62 -3.80 22.93
CA PRO A 293 15.00 -2.76 23.89
C PRO A 293 15.70 -1.54 23.25
N LEU A 294 16.07 -1.63 21.96
CA LEU A 294 16.64 -0.51 21.19
C LEU A 294 15.58 0.28 20.43
N ALA A 295 14.38 -0.26 20.25
CA ALA A 295 13.30 0.45 19.64
C ALA A 295 12.67 1.45 20.61
N GLY A 296 12.08 2.51 20.09
CA GLY A 296 11.23 3.40 20.86
C GLY A 296 9.97 2.68 21.39
N GLU A 297 9.11 3.40 22.05
CA GLU A 297 7.82 2.86 22.44
C GLU A 297 6.93 2.66 21.21
N PRO A 298 6.21 1.54 21.07
CA PRO A 298 6.02 0.39 21.96
C PRO A 298 6.98 -0.80 21.78
N TYR A 299 8.22 -0.58 21.46
CA TYR A 299 9.26 -1.61 21.24
C TYR A 299 9.10 -2.43 19.96
N GLY A 300 8.32 -1.94 18.99
CA GLY A 300 8.26 -2.49 17.64
C GLY A 300 9.48 -2.10 16.79
N ASN A 301 9.48 -2.51 15.54
CA ASN A 301 10.41 -1.99 14.54
C ASN A 301 9.89 -0.66 14.01
N GLU A 302 10.64 0.41 14.25
CA GLU A 302 10.34 1.72 13.72
C GLU A 302 11.01 1.92 12.36
N SER A 303 10.24 2.23 11.35
CA SER A 303 10.72 2.51 10.00
C SER A 303 10.32 3.92 9.56
N PHE A 304 11.07 4.46 8.61
CA PHE A 304 10.82 5.78 8.04
C PHE A 304 10.65 5.72 6.54
N SER A 305 9.66 6.45 6.04
CA SER A 305 9.52 6.76 4.63
C SER A 305 9.48 8.28 4.45
N LYS A 306 10.33 8.80 3.56
CA LYS A 306 10.40 10.23 3.24
C LYS A 306 10.19 10.41 1.75
N ASN A 307 9.12 11.11 1.39
CA ASN A 307 8.86 11.51 0.02
C ASN A 307 9.14 13.01 -0.13
N ASN A 308 9.81 13.39 -1.18
CA ASN A 308 10.11 14.79 -1.50
C ASN A 308 9.88 15.01 -2.99
N SER A 309 9.01 15.96 -3.33
CA SER A 309 8.55 16.19 -4.69
C SER A 309 8.61 17.66 -5.05
N TRP A 310 9.02 17.93 -6.29
CA TRP A 310 9.03 19.22 -6.92
C TRP A 310 8.25 19.16 -8.23
N ARG A 311 7.43 20.16 -8.47
CA ARG A 311 6.79 20.41 -9.75
C ARG A 311 6.97 21.86 -10.12
N ALA A 312 7.37 22.12 -11.36
CA ALA A 312 7.39 23.44 -11.94
C ALA A 312 6.69 23.37 -13.30
N SER A 313 5.76 24.28 -13.55
CA SER A 313 5.02 24.37 -14.80
C SER A 313 5.00 25.81 -15.28
N ALA A 314 5.22 26.03 -16.56
CA ALA A 314 5.16 27.37 -17.16
C ALA A 314 4.70 27.29 -18.62
N GLY A 315 3.87 28.24 -19.02
CA GLY A 315 3.36 28.26 -20.37
C GLY A 315 2.80 29.59 -20.84
N PHE A 316 2.54 29.62 -22.13
CA PHE A 316 1.93 30.73 -22.81
C PHE A 316 0.64 30.32 -23.46
N GLU A 317 -0.32 31.19 -23.45
CA GLU A 317 -1.56 31.11 -24.22
C GLU A 317 -1.67 32.33 -25.15
N PHE A 318 -2.00 32.09 -26.40
CA PHE A 318 -2.04 33.07 -27.46
C PHE A 318 -3.43 33.10 -28.09
N ASP A 319 -4.13 34.21 -28.05
CA ASP A 319 -5.31 34.44 -28.88
C ASP A 319 -4.87 34.84 -30.27
N VAL A 320 -4.74 33.85 -31.16
CA VAL A 320 -4.29 34.02 -32.54
C VAL A 320 -5.33 34.78 -33.35
N SER A 321 -6.62 34.57 -33.04
CA SER A 321 -7.76 35.33 -33.55
C SER A 321 -8.89 35.26 -32.51
N PRO A 322 -10.02 35.98 -32.67
CA PRO A 322 -11.16 35.91 -31.76
C PRO A 322 -11.75 34.51 -31.56
N THR A 323 -11.50 33.59 -32.49
CA THR A 323 -12.00 32.21 -32.50
C THR A 323 -10.90 31.16 -32.54
N LEU A 324 -9.63 31.52 -32.34
CA LEU A 324 -8.50 30.61 -32.40
C LEU A 324 -7.50 30.93 -31.31
N THR A 325 -7.28 29.98 -30.42
CA THR A 325 -6.32 30.03 -29.32
C THR A 325 -5.24 28.96 -29.51
N ALA A 326 -3.99 29.30 -29.21
CA ALA A 326 -2.88 28.36 -29.16
C ALA A 326 -2.23 28.40 -27.79
N SER A 327 -1.82 27.27 -27.27
CA SER A 327 -1.09 27.18 -25.99
C SER A 327 0.16 26.31 -26.11
N LEU A 328 1.18 26.65 -25.33
CA LEU A 328 2.39 25.88 -25.16
C LEU A 328 2.75 25.85 -23.69
N GLN A 329 2.83 24.65 -23.11
CA GLN A 329 3.12 24.44 -21.68
C GLN A 329 4.27 23.47 -21.50
N GLY A 330 5.18 23.79 -20.59
CA GLY A 330 6.23 22.90 -20.11
C GLY A 330 6.02 22.57 -18.64
N THR A 331 6.08 21.31 -18.28
CA THR A 331 5.97 20.85 -16.89
C THR A 331 7.16 19.94 -16.56
N TYR A 332 7.85 20.23 -15.47
CA TYR A 332 8.91 19.41 -14.92
C TYR A 332 8.52 18.91 -13.54
N ILE A 333 8.66 17.61 -13.32
CA ILE A 333 8.37 16.91 -12.06
C ILE A 333 9.60 16.15 -11.64
N GLN A 334 9.97 16.26 -10.38
CA GLN A 334 10.96 15.40 -9.73
C GLN A 334 10.39 14.90 -8.42
N ALA A 335 10.30 13.59 -8.27
CA ALA A 335 9.89 12.93 -7.05
C ALA A 335 11.02 12.01 -6.55
N SER A 336 11.20 11.95 -5.26
CA SER A 336 12.13 11.01 -4.61
C SER A 336 11.46 10.40 -3.39
N SER A 337 11.68 9.11 -3.19
CA SER A 337 11.26 8.36 -2.01
C SER A 337 12.49 7.71 -1.39
N GLU A 338 12.60 7.84 -0.08
CA GLU A 338 13.63 7.22 0.74
C GLU A 338 12.94 6.41 1.82
N SER A 339 13.19 5.11 1.89
CA SER A 339 12.76 4.25 2.98
C SER A 339 13.95 3.74 3.78
N LEU A 340 13.75 3.58 5.07
CA LEU A 340 14.74 3.01 5.99
C LEU A 340 14.01 2.14 7.00
N VAL A 341 14.41 0.87 7.06
CA VAL A 341 13.78 -0.13 7.92
C VAL A 341 14.88 -0.89 8.66
N PRO A 342 14.82 -0.98 10.00
CA PRO A 342 15.73 -1.82 10.75
C PRO A 342 15.34 -3.29 10.58
N ASP A 343 16.34 -4.16 10.41
CA ASP A 343 16.14 -5.60 10.35
C ASP A 343 17.37 -6.30 10.96
N TYR A 344 17.18 -7.51 11.48
CA TYR A 344 18.30 -8.25 12.02
C TYR A 344 18.95 -9.15 10.95
N MET A 345 20.21 -9.49 11.23
CA MET A 345 21.01 -10.33 10.35
C MET A 345 21.07 -11.76 10.90
N PRO A 346 20.46 -12.76 10.24
CA PRO A 346 20.42 -14.14 10.72
C PRO A 346 21.76 -14.75 11.07
N VAL A 347 22.80 -14.43 10.32
CA VAL A 347 24.17 -14.91 10.60
C VAL A 347 24.70 -14.32 11.90
N ARG A 348 24.49 -13.03 12.15
CA ARG A 348 24.89 -12.38 13.39
C ARG A 348 24.08 -12.94 14.58
N LEU A 349 22.77 -13.15 14.40
CA LEU A 349 21.94 -13.77 15.42
C LEU A 349 22.46 -15.17 15.77
N GLN A 350 22.73 -16.03 14.77
CA GLN A 350 23.24 -17.38 15.06
C GLN A 350 24.61 -17.33 15.73
N ASN A 351 25.51 -16.45 15.30
CA ASN A 351 26.80 -16.27 15.98
C ASN A 351 26.63 -15.80 17.43
N ALA A 352 25.69 -14.90 17.69
CA ALA A 352 25.36 -14.47 19.05
C ALA A 352 24.76 -15.60 19.90
N LEU A 353 23.92 -16.47 19.34
CA LEU A 353 23.44 -17.69 20.02
C LEU A 353 24.60 -18.63 20.37
N ASP A 354 25.65 -18.68 19.55
CA ASP A 354 26.87 -19.43 19.75
C ASP A 354 27.89 -18.76 20.69
N GLY A 355 27.58 -17.55 21.18
CA GLY A 355 28.48 -16.79 22.04
C GLY A 355 29.59 -16.04 21.29
N LEU A 356 29.45 -15.86 19.99
CA LEU A 356 30.38 -15.15 19.10
C LEU A 356 29.75 -13.83 18.59
N GLY A 357 28.83 -13.23 19.35
CA GLY A 357 28.22 -11.95 19.04
C GLY A 357 28.95 -10.75 19.66
N GLY A 358 28.58 -9.57 19.20
CA GLY A 358 29.03 -8.28 19.72
C GLY A 358 30.03 -7.56 18.85
N PRO A 359 30.11 -6.21 18.98
CA PRO A 359 30.91 -5.36 18.11
C PRO A 359 32.42 -5.59 18.29
N ASP A 360 32.84 -6.05 19.46
CA ASP A 360 34.26 -6.27 19.78
C ASP A 360 34.70 -7.74 19.61
N CYS A 361 33.83 -8.60 19.07
CA CYS A 361 34.12 -10.01 18.87
C CYS A 361 34.78 -10.26 17.52
N ASP A 362 35.96 -10.90 17.52
CA ASP A 362 36.49 -11.52 16.31
C ASP A 362 35.70 -12.84 16.05
N VAL A 363 34.68 -12.76 15.26
CA VAL A 363 33.80 -13.90 14.96
C VAL A 363 34.54 -15.07 14.33
N ALA A 364 35.62 -14.82 13.55
CA ALA A 364 36.35 -15.85 12.83
C ALA A 364 37.22 -16.71 13.77
N THR A 365 37.85 -16.08 14.75
CA THR A 365 38.83 -16.75 15.64
C THR A 365 38.46 -16.72 17.10
N GLY A 366 37.43 -15.93 17.48
CA GLY A 366 37.01 -15.71 18.87
C GLY A 366 36.60 -16.97 19.61
N THR A 367 36.65 -16.90 20.91
CA THR A 367 36.17 -17.94 21.83
C THR A 367 34.79 -17.54 22.38
N PRO A 368 33.79 -18.42 22.31
CA PRO A 368 32.46 -18.12 22.82
C PRO A 368 32.41 -17.53 24.22
N GLY A 369 31.79 -16.37 24.40
CA GLY A 369 31.63 -15.68 25.68
C GLY A 369 32.91 -15.09 26.28
N GLN A 370 33.99 -14.92 25.50
CA GLN A 370 35.28 -14.40 25.96
C GLN A 370 35.83 -13.30 25.04
N SER A 371 36.68 -12.42 25.59
CA SER A 371 37.42 -11.42 24.80
C SER A 371 36.55 -10.56 23.87
N GLY A 372 35.46 -10.02 24.40
CA GLY A 372 34.50 -9.20 23.64
C GLY A 372 33.40 -9.99 22.91
N CYS A 373 33.49 -11.31 22.89
CA CYS A 373 32.44 -12.13 22.32
C CYS A 373 31.31 -12.39 23.35
N MET A 374 30.07 -12.23 22.98
CA MET A 374 28.88 -12.31 23.84
C MET A 374 27.89 -13.36 23.36
N PHE A 375 27.17 -13.94 24.31
CA PHE A 375 26.01 -14.79 24.05
C PHE A 375 24.73 -13.95 23.99
N TYR A 376 23.87 -14.24 23.01
CA TYR A 376 22.46 -13.85 23.03
C TYR A 376 21.66 -14.96 23.70
N ASN A 377 20.90 -14.61 24.71
CA ASN A 377 19.97 -15.53 25.39
C ASN A 377 18.56 -15.37 24.81
N PRO A 378 18.04 -16.36 24.05
CA PRO A 378 16.73 -16.29 23.42
C PRO A 378 15.57 -16.76 24.33
N PHE A 379 15.88 -17.27 25.54
CA PHE A 379 14.88 -17.82 26.43
C PHE A 379 14.19 -16.73 27.26
N SER A 380 12.99 -17.04 27.76
CA SER A 380 12.21 -16.12 28.59
C SER A 380 12.93 -15.67 29.87
N ASN A 381 13.86 -16.46 30.39
CA ASN A 381 14.63 -16.05 31.55
C ASN A 381 15.47 -14.78 31.36
N ALA A 382 15.62 -14.32 30.10
CA ALA A 382 16.21 -13.03 29.77
C ALA A 382 15.17 -11.90 29.53
N ILE A 383 13.88 -12.17 29.67
CA ILE A 383 12.78 -11.25 29.38
C ILE A 383 12.01 -10.94 30.66
N ALA A 384 12.09 -9.68 31.14
CA ALA A 384 11.48 -9.29 32.42
C ALA A 384 9.98 -9.07 32.33
N LEU A 385 9.52 -8.48 31.24
CA LEU A 385 8.11 -8.14 31.00
C LEU A 385 7.81 -8.01 29.50
N ASN A 386 6.54 -8.11 29.15
CA ASN A 386 6.05 -7.69 27.85
C ASN A 386 5.87 -6.16 27.87
N PRO A 387 6.56 -5.38 27.03
CA PRO A 387 6.51 -3.93 27.11
C PRO A 387 5.20 -3.32 26.59
N VAL A 388 4.43 -4.07 25.80
CA VAL A 388 3.14 -3.62 25.24
C VAL A 388 2.02 -3.84 26.25
N THR A 389 1.93 -5.06 26.81
CA THR A 389 0.85 -5.41 27.75
C THR A 389 1.18 -5.13 29.21
N GLY A 390 2.47 -4.94 29.55
CA GLY A 390 2.95 -4.77 30.93
C GLY A 390 2.98 -6.04 31.74
N GLN A 391 2.68 -7.20 31.16
CA GLN A 391 2.75 -8.49 31.87
C GLN A 391 4.17 -8.83 32.26
N THR A 392 4.38 -9.20 33.55
CA THR A 392 5.69 -9.53 34.11
C THR A 392 5.95 -11.00 34.02
N ASN A 393 7.21 -11.38 33.79
CA ASN A 393 7.65 -12.78 33.75
C ASN A 393 8.21 -13.24 35.11
N PRO A 394 7.54 -14.13 35.86
CA PRO A 394 8.04 -14.65 37.11
C PRO A 394 9.31 -15.49 36.94
N ASN A 395 9.61 -15.97 35.73
CA ASN A 395 10.80 -16.78 35.45
C ASN A 395 12.05 -15.91 35.19
N TYR A 396 11.90 -14.60 35.12
CA TYR A 396 13.03 -13.64 35.03
C TYR A 396 13.69 -13.51 36.40
N THR A 397 14.96 -13.87 36.51
CA THR A 397 15.66 -13.84 37.80
C THR A 397 16.50 -12.59 38.01
N GLY A 398 16.94 -11.93 36.94
CA GLY A 398 17.69 -10.64 37.00
C GLY A 398 18.93 -10.64 37.93
N ALA A 399 19.41 -11.80 38.31
CA ALA A 399 20.46 -11.92 39.33
C ALA A 399 21.80 -11.42 38.79
N PRO A 400 22.55 -10.63 39.57
CA PRO A 400 23.87 -10.13 39.17
C PRO A 400 24.81 -11.33 38.86
N GLY A 401 25.42 -11.29 37.68
CA GLY A 401 26.36 -12.32 37.22
C GLY A 401 25.73 -13.49 36.47
N GLN A 402 24.40 -13.53 36.33
CA GLN A 402 23.71 -14.39 35.38
C GLN A 402 23.35 -13.58 34.15
N MET A 403 23.57 -14.12 32.95
CA MET A 403 23.21 -13.46 31.70
C MET A 403 21.71 -13.62 31.43
N ASN A 404 20.87 -13.06 32.30
CA ASN A 404 19.42 -13.11 32.24
C ASN A 404 18.82 -11.94 31.45
N SER A 405 19.66 -11.02 30.97
CA SER A 405 19.29 -9.95 30.03
C SER A 405 20.35 -9.83 28.95
N ASN A 406 19.91 -9.51 27.73
CA ASN A 406 20.85 -9.35 26.64
C ASN A 406 21.47 -7.94 26.68
N ASP A 407 22.75 -7.85 26.36
CA ASP A 407 23.47 -6.58 26.30
C ASP A 407 22.94 -5.73 25.12
N PRO A 408 22.58 -4.44 25.35
CA PRO A 408 22.14 -3.56 24.27
C PRO A 408 23.15 -3.43 23.12
N ALA A 409 24.45 -3.44 23.38
CA ALA A 409 25.47 -3.38 22.33
C ALA A 409 25.49 -4.64 21.46
N LEU A 410 25.17 -5.80 22.04
CA LEU A 410 24.99 -7.05 21.30
C LEU A 410 23.74 -6.99 20.41
N ILE A 411 22.64 -6.45 20.94
CA ILE A 411 21.40 -6.32 20.19
C ILE A 411 21.61 -5.35 19.02
N ASP A 412 22.19 -4.17 19.28
CA ASP A 412 22.52 -3.19 18.23
C ASP A 412 23.40 -3.80 17.13
N TRP A 413 24.41 -4.59 17.52
CA TRP A 413 25.27 -5.29 16.57
C TRP A 413 24.51 -6.31 15.70
N MET A 414 23.44 -6.94 16.20
CA MET A 414 22.65 -7.89 15.41
C MET A 414 21.76 -7.23 14.36
N PHE A 415 21.43 -5.96 14.53
CA PHE A 415 20.57 -5.19 13.62
C PHE A 415 21.39 -4.38 12.61
N GLY A 416 20.73 -3.98 11.56
CA GLY A 416 21.20 -3.01 10.58
C GLY A 416 20.03 -2.37 9.89
N ASN A 417 20.26 -1.24 9.25
CA ASN A 417 19.24 -0.53 8.50
C ASN A 417 19.34 -0.88 7.02
N THR A 418 18.21 -1.27 6.43
CA THR A 418 18.06 -1.50 5.01
C THR A 418 16.91 -0.66 4.44
N GLY A 419 16.89 -0.44 3.15
CA GLY A 419 15.85 0.35 2.53
C GLY A 419 16.09 0.59 1.05
N THR A 420 15.34 1.53 0.53
CA THR A 420 15.34 1.85 -0.90
C THR A 420 15.37 3.36 -1.09
N ASN A 421 16.17 3.82 -2.05
CA ASN A 421 16.09 5.17 -2.59
C ASN A 421 15.54 5.08 -4.00
N GLN A 422 14.43 5.76 -4.25
CA GLN A 422 13.83 5.88 -5.57
C GLN A 422 13.81 7.35 -6.00
N GLN A 423 14.03 7.60 -7.27
CA GLN A 423 13.89 8.92 -7.87
C GLN A 423 13.26 8.79 -9.24
N GLU A 424 12.26 9.61 -9.49
CA GLU A 424 11.67 9.78 -10.81
C GLU A 424 11.73 11.24 -11.23
N ARG A 425 12.15 11.48 -12.45
CA ARG A 425 12.12 12.79 -13.11
C ARG A 425 11.31 12.68 -14.36
N GLN A 426 10.41 13.62 -14.55
CA GLN A 426 9.56 13.66 -15.72
C GLN A 426 9.55 15.08 -16.29
N ALA A 427 9.72 15.23 -17.59
CA ALA A 427 9.51 16.48 -18.30
C ALA A 427 8.42 16.27 -19.35
N VAL A 428 7.46 17.18 -19.40
CA VAL A 428 6.32 17.14 -20.32
C VAL A 428 6.26 18.47 -21.07
N ILE A 429 6.06 18.41 -22.36
CA ILE A 429 5.77 19.56 -23.21
C ILE A 429 4.44 19.30 -23.90
N ASP A 430 3.49 20.19 -23.70
CA ASP A 430 2.16 20.15 -24.30
C ASP A 430 1.99 21.34 -25.24
N ALA A 431 1.51 21.08 -26.45
CA ALA A 431 1.12 22.12 -27.41
C ALA A 431 -0.34 21.84 -27.84
N LEU A 432 -1.18 22.87 -27.82
CA LEU A 432 -2.59 22.76 -28.18
C LEU A 432 -3.00 23.95 -29.01
N VAL A 433 -3.75 23.71 -30.08
CA VAL A 433 -4.47 24.71 -30.84
C VAL A 433 -5.95 24.33 -30.82
N SER A 434 -6.79 25.26 -30.39
CA SER A 434 -8.24 25.08 -30.34
C SER A 434 -8.99 26.29 -30.92
N GLY A 435 -10.15 26.04 -31.49
CA GLY A 435 -10.92 27.12 -32.06
C GLY A 435 -12.17 26.64 -32.79
N GLU A 436 -12.75 27.54 -33.61
CA GLU A 436 -13.93 27.27 -34.40
C GLU A 436 -13.58 27.20 -35.88
N LEU A 437 -14.17 26.24 -36.58
CA LEU A 437 -14.08 26.11 -38.03
C LEU A 437 -15.19 26.96 -38.68
N GLY A 438 -14.92 28.27 -38.85
CA GLY A 438 -15.91 29.28 -39.29
C GLY A 438 -16.56 29.08 -40.67
N GLY A 439 -16.18 28.02 -41.42
CA GLY A 439 -16.80 27.62 -42.67
C GLY A 439 -17.64 26.33 -42.57
N LEU A 440 -17.70 25.68 -41.40
CA LEU A 440 -18.43 24.45 -41.12
C LEU A 440 -19.49 24.72 -40.04
N ASP A 441 -20.67 25.06 -40.48
CA ASP A 441 -21.87 25.25 -39.66
C ASP A 441 -22.98 24.35 -40.23
N PHE A 442 -23.50 23.45 -39.41
CA PHE A 442 -24.59 22.55 -39.78
C PHE A 442 -25.98 23.14 -39.48
N GLY A 443 -26.01 24.43 -39.10
CA GLY A 443 -27.23 25.16 -38.77
C GLY A 443 -27.50 25.36 -37.29
N ALA A 444 -26.64 24.78 -36.43
CA ALA A 444 -26.75 24.89 -34.97
C ALA A 444 -25.48 25.54 -34.33
N GLY A 445 -24.64 26.14 -35.18
CA GLY A 445 -23.42 26.81 -34.78
C GLY A 445 -22.16 26.22 -35.40
N PRO A 446 -21.00 26.91 -35.25
CA PRO A 446 -19.75 26.48 -35.86
C PRO A 446 -19.22 25.21 -35.19
N VAL A 447 -18.57 24.35 -35.97
CA VAL A 447 -17.81 23.21 -35.45
C VAL A 447 -16.60 23.70 -34.66
N ALA A 448 -16.46 23.32 -33.40
CA ALA A 448 -15.26 23.56 -32.63
C ALA A 448 -14.28 22.41 -32.77
N PHE A 449 -12.98 22.70 -32.61
CA PHE A 449 -11.92 21.71 -32.68
C PHE A 449 -10.80 22.00 -31.69
N GLY A 450 -10.09 20.93 -31.31
CA GLY A 450 -8.81 20.98 -30.61
C GLY A 450 -7.85 19.97 -31.21
N ILE A 451 -6.61 20.40 -31.51
CA ILE A 451 -5.53 19.53 -31.98
C ILE A 451 -4.31 19.80 -31.11
N GLY A 452 -3.74 18.73 -30.54
CA GLY A 452 -2.60 18.86 -29.68
C GLY A 452 -1.52 17.81 -29.93
N ALA A 453 -0.34 18.11 -29.40
CA ALA A 453 0.80 17.21 -29.34
C ALA A 453 1.43 17.25 -27.96
N GLN A 454 1.92 16.12 -27.49
CA GLN A 454 2.61 15.99 -26.21
C GLN A 454 3.90 15.19 -26.40
N TYR A 455 4.97 15.70 -25.79
CA TYR A 455 6.20 14.93 -25.58
C TYR A 455 6.43 14.76 -24.08
N ARG A 456 6.73 13.53 -23.64
CA ARG A 456 7.05 13.22 -22.26
C ARG A 456 8.30 12.37 -22.20
N THR A 457 9.26 12.77 -21.36
CA THR A 457 10.42 11.95 -21.02
C THR A 457 10.40 11.63 -19.55
N THR A 458 10.74 10.38 -19.19
CA THR A 458 10.79 9.87 -17.82
C THR A 458 12.15 9.25 -17.57
N ASN A 459 12.78 9.58 -16.45
CA ASN A 459 13.99 8.96 -15.94
C ASN A 459 13.72 8.44 -14.54
N PHE A 460 13.71 7.12 -14.38
CA PHE A 460 13.48 6.42 -13.13
C PHE A 460 14.77 5.77 -12.66
N LYS A 461 15.07 5.93 -11.36
CA LYS A 461 16.21 5.30 -10.70
C LYS A 461 15.77 4.72 -9.38
N THR A 462 16.19 3.50 -9.11
CA THR A 462 16.12 2.90 -7.78
C THR A 462 17.48 2.36 -7.38
N SER A 463 17.79 2.44 -6.09
CA SER A 463 18.99 1.87 -5.49
C SER A 463 18.67 1.35 -4.10
N GLY A 464 19.23 0.18 -3.78
CA GLY A 464 19.20 -0.33 -2.42
C GLY A 464 19.99 0.59 -1.48
N ARG A 465 19.46 0.84 -0.30
CA ARG A 465 20.13 1.54 0.79
C ARG A 465 20.54 0.55 1.86
N ASN A 466 21.76 0.68 2.34
CA ASN A 466 22.30 -0.14 3.40
C ASN A 466 23.32 0.70 4.15
N ASP A 467 22.94 1.20 5.34
CA ASP A 467 23.74 2.12 6.13
C ASP A 467 25.01 1.45 6.70
N GLU A 468 25.02 0.12 6.79
CA GLU A 468 26.18 -0.65 7.27
C GLU A 468 27.25 -0.91 6.19
N GLY A 469 27.01 -0.48 4.93
CA GLY A 469 27.88 -0.83 3.80
C GLY A 469 27.94 -2.34 3.55
N LEU A 470 26.96 -3.09 4.05
CA LEU A 470 26.89 -4.53 3.99
C LEU A 470 26.51 -4.98 2.58
N PHE A 471 27.39 -5.44 1.95
CA PHE A 471 27.77 -5.92 0.65
C PHE A 471 26.70 -6.71 -0.11
N LEU A 472 26.00 -6.02 -1.01
CA LEU A 472 25.22 -6.65 -2.06
C LEU A 472 26.07 -7.53 -2.99
N ASN A 473 27.39 -7.31 -3.03
CA ASN A 473 28.30 -7.90 -3.99
C ASN A 473 29.37 -8.84 -3.37
N ASP A 474 29.35 -9.07 -2.06
CA ASP A 474 30.30 -9.96 -1.40
C ASP A 474 29.71 -11.38 -1.30
N SER A 475 30.20 -12.28 -2.14
CA SER A 475 29.74 -13.68 -2.19
C SER A 475 30.09 -14.49 -0.93
N THR A 476 31.00 -14.00 -0.06
CA THR A 476 31.34 -14.67 1.19
C THR A 476 30.42 -14.27 2.33
N ARG A 477 29.91 -13.03 2.32
CA ARG A 477 29.00 -12.47 3.33
C ARG A 477 27.53 -12.48 2.91
N ASN A 478 27.29 -12.58 1.61
CA ASN A 478 25.98 -12.70 1.00
C ASN A 478 26.02 -13.80 -0.06
N PRO A 479 25.96 -15.07 0.36
CA PRO A 479 26.04 -16.20 -0.57
C PRO A 479 24.91 -16.17 -1.57
N CYS A 480 25.15 -16.77 -2.73
CA CYS A 480 24.12 -16.98 -3.73
C CYS A 480 22.96 -17.74 -3.12
N PRO A 481 21.71 -17.27 -3.24
CA PRO A 481 20.55 -17.96 -2.70
C PRO A 481 20.26 -19.30 -3.40
N ILE A 482 20.81 -19.53 -4.59
CA ILE A 482 20.64 -20.78 -5.32
C ILE A 482 21.90 -21.64 -5.13
N LEU A 483 21.75 -22.78 -4.45
CA LEU A 483 22.86 -23.71 -4.21
C LEU A 483 23.48 -24.15 -5.53
N GLY A 484 24.79 -23.93 -5.69
CA GLY A 484 25.51 -24.25 -6.91
C GLY A 484 25.49 -23.17 -7.99
N ASP A 485 24.73 -22.08 -7.82
CA ASP A 485 24.83 -20.92 -8.70
C ASP A 485 26.08 -20.10 -8.33
N THR A 486 27.08 -20.10 -9.21
CA THR A 486 28.30 -19.33 -9.06
C THR A 486 28.18 -17.91 -9.62
N THR A 487 27.09 -17.60 -10.30
CA THR A 487 26.85 -16.29 -10.93
C THR A 487 26.15 -15.31 -10.01
N CYS A 488 25.44 -15.82 -9.00
CA CYS A 488 24.62 -15.03 -8.06
C CYS A 488 23.70 -14.04 -8.79
N ALA A 489 23.02 -14.50 -9.82
CA ALA A 489 22.09 -13.67 -10.57
C ALA A 489 20.98 -13.08 -9.70
N VAL A 490 20.56 -13.83 -8.69
CA VAL A 490 19.58 -13.40 -7.68
C VAL A 490 20.27 -13.37 -6.31
N ARG A 491 20.07 -12.30 -5.55
CA ARG A 491 20.64 -12.11 -4.21
C ARG A 491 19.57 -11.62 -3.24
N THR A 492 19.52 -12.19 -2.04
CA THR A 492 18.53 -11.82 -1.00
C THR A 492 19.06 -10.81 0.01
N GLY A 493 20.37 -10.58 0.06
CA GLY A 493 20.99 -9.70 1.08
C GLY A 493 21.18 -10.40 2.45
N PRO A 494 21.81 -9.71 3.42
CA PRO A 494 22.16 -10.28 4.74
C PRO A 494 21.02 -10.24 5.75
N PHE A 495 19.90 -9.58 5.46
CA PHE A 495 18.79 -9.34 6.38
C PHE A 495 17.77 -10.47 6.39
N ALA A 496 17.00 -10.54 7.50
CA ALA A 496 16.06 -11.63 7.74
C ALA A 496 14.83 -11.58 6.83
N PHE A 497 14.20 -10.43 6.73
CA PHE A 497 12.89 -10.29 6.09
C PHE A 497 12.94 -9.51 4.78
N LEU A 498 13.79 -8.49 4.71
CA LEU A 498 13.74 -7.54 3.62
C LEU A 498 14.65 -7.93 2.47
N GLY A 499 14.02 -8.20 1.31
CA GLY A 499 14.72 -8.29 0.04
C GLY A 499 15.37 -6.94 -0.30
N GLN A 500 16.51 -6.99 -0.96
CA GLN A 500 17.18 -5.75 -1.37
C GLN A 500 16.78 -5.37 -2.78
N SER A 501 16.34 -4.11 -2.94
CA SER A 501 16.18 -3.49 -4.25
C SER A 501 17.52 -3.44 -4.99
N ARG A 502 17.51 -3.73 -6.27
CA ARG A 502 18.69 -3.59 -7.12
C ARG A 502 18.80 -2.19 -7.66
N ASN A 503 20.02 -1.79 -7.96
CA ASN A 503 20.25 -0.55 -8.67
C ASN A 503 19.73 -0.67 -10.10
N VAL A 504 18.75 0.15 -10.43
CA VAL A 504 18.12 0.21 -11.75
C VAL A 504 18.08 1.67 -12.19
N ALA A 505 18.36 1.91 -13.47
CA ALA A 505 18.16 3.20 -14.11
C ALA A 505 17.46 2.95 -15.45
N LEU A 506 16.29 3.54 -15.62
CA LEU A 506 15.46 3.38 -16.81
C LEU A 506 15.08 4.74 -17.35
N GLU A 507 15.07 4.87 -18.66
CA GLU A 507 14.65 6.07 -19.37
C GLU A 507 13.60 5.67 -20.41
N GLY A 508 12.61 6.53 -20.61
CA GLY A 508 11.56 6.31 -21.58
C GLY A 508 11.04 7.64 -22.12
N ASP A 509 10.80 7.66 -23.43
CA ASP A 509 10.20 8.78 -24.14
C ASP A 509 8.84 8.38 -24.68
N VAL A 510 7.87 9.27 -24.60
CA VAL A 510 6.51 9.07 -25.11
C VAL A 510 6.14 10.25 -25.97
N TYR A 511 5.65 9.97 -27.18
CA TYR A 511 5.16 10.95 -28.12
C TYR A 511 3.66 10.74 -28.31
N ALA A 512 2.88 11.81 -28.27
CA ALA A 512 1.45 11.73 -28.53
C ALA A 512 0.97 12.86 -29.45
N VAL A 513 -0.01 12.52 -30.29
CA VAL A 513 -0.79 13.48 -31.07
C VAL A 513 -2.26 13.15 -30.84
N PHE A 514 -3.07 14.18 -30.61
CA PHE A 514 -4.49 14.01 -30.37
C PHE A 514 -5.31 15.11 -31.04
N GLY A 515 -6.56 14.80 -31.33
CA GLY A 515 -7.51 15.75 -31.87
C GLY A 515 -8.91 15.48 -31.41
N GLU A 516 -9.70 16.52 -31.28
CA GLU A 516 -11.09 16.49 -30.88
C GLU A 516 -11.89 17.46 -31.73
N VAL A 517 -13.09 17.07 -32.12
CA VAL A 517 -14.05 17.93 -32.83
C VAL A 517 -15.42 17.86 -32.17
N GLN A 518 -15.98 19.01 -31.88
CA GLN A 518 -17.32 19.18 -31.34
C GLN A 518 -18.26 19.70 -32.45
N VAL A 519 -19.26 18.90 -32.76
CA VAL A 519 -20.19 19.15 -33.85
C VAL A 519 -21.58 19.43 -33.32
N PRO A 520 -22.07 20.64 -33.27
CA PRO A 520 -23.47 20.95 -33.01
C PRO A 520 -24.34 20.58 -34.24
N ILE A 521 -24.95 19.37 -34.15
CA ILE A 521 -25.74 18.84 -35.27
C ILE A 521 -27.13 19.50 -35.35
N LEU A 522 -27.72 19.74 -34.18
CA LEU A 522 -29.00 20.44 -33.98
C LEU A 522 -28.84 21.38 -32.79
N ASP A 523 -29.73 22.36 -32.65
CA ASP A 523 -29.72 23.29 -31.50
C ASP A 523 -29.73 22.56 -30.14
N ASN A 524 -30.23 21.31 -30.11
CA ASN A 524 -30.36 20.49 -28.95
C ASN A 524 -29.56 19.17 -29.01
N LEU A 525 -28.74 18.98 -30.06
CA LEU A 525 -27.89 17.77 -30.21
C LEU A 525 -26.45 18.16 -30.58
N GLU A 526 -25.53 17.80 -29.71
CA GLU A 526 -24.11 17.92 -29.85
C GLU A 526 -23.45 16.55 -29.88
N VAL A 527 -22.49 16.36 -30.82
CA VAL A 527 -21.66 15.15 -30.89
C VAL A 527 -20.20 15.56 -30.78
N ASN A 528 -19.45 14.83 -29.97
CA ASN A 528 -18.04 15.02 -29.79
C ASN A 528 -17.27 13.79 -30.28
N LEU A 529 -16.25 13.97 -31.13
CA LEU A 529 -15.40 12.92 -31.66
C LEU A 529 -13.97 13.23 -31.33
N ALA A 530 -13.22 12.28 -30.77
CA ALA A 530 -11.83 12.46 -30.43
C ALA A 530 -10.99 11.22 -30.82
N LEU A 531 -9.70 11.46 -31.09
CA LEU A 531 -8.73 10.44 -31.43
C LEU A 531 -7.36 10.80 -30.86
N ARG A 532 -6.68 9.83 -30.25
CA ARG A 532 -5.31 9.95 -29.78
C ARG A 532 -4.44 8.82 -30.32
N TYR A 533 -3.25 9.17 -30.75
CA TYR A 533 -2.15 8.24 -31.00
C TYR A 533 -1.05 8.51 -29.96
N GLU A 534 -0.55 7.47 -29.32
CA GLU A 534 0.56 7.56 -28.37
C GLU A 534 1.57 6.45 -28.63
N ASP A 535 2.86 6.81 -28.69
CA ASP A 535 3.97 5.91 -28.97
C ASP A 535 4.95 5.91 -27.78
N TYR A 536 5.12 4.73 -27.17
CA TYR A 536 6.04 4.46 -26.05
C TYR A 536 7.41 3.97 -26.52
N GLY A 537 7.57 3.71 -27.81
CA GLY A 537 8.78 3.12 -28.37
C GLY A 537 9.06 1.70 -27.93
N GLY A 538 10.24 1.18 -28.33
CA GLY A 538 10.74 -0.12 -27.93
C GLY A 538 9.79 -1.28 -28.26
N GLN A 539 9.63 -2.21 -27.29
CA GLN A 539 8.75 -3.38 -27.43
C GLN A 539 7.33 -3.10 -26.93
N THR A 540 7.14 -2.06 -26.15
CA THR A 540 5.81 -1.62 -25.66
C THR A 540 4.91 -1.15 -26.81
N GLY A 541 5.50 -0.48 -27.82
CA GLY A 541 4.77 -0.10 -29.03
C GLY A 541 3.91 1.14 -28.85
N SER A 542 2.75 1.16 -29.53
CA SER A 542 1.88 2.33 -29.61
C SER A 542 0.40 1.97 -29.43
N THR A 543 -0.42 2.98 -29.09
CA THR A 543 -1.88 2.87 -29.01
C THR A 543 -2.55 3.85 -29.99
N LEU A 544 -3.79 3.52 -30.39
CA LEU A 544 -4.67 4.40 -31.14
C LEU A 544 -6.07 4.32 -30.56
N ASP A 545 -6.51 5.39 -29.93
CA ASP A 545 -7.69 5.41 -29.06
C ASP A 545 -8.73 6.39 -29.56
N PRO A 546 -9.87 5.92 -30.10
CA PRO A 546 -11.01 6.72 -30.47
C PRO A 546 -11.99 6.93 -29.31
N LYS A 547 -12.70 8.07 -29.35
CA LYS A 547 -13.87 8.36 -28.51
C LYS A 547 -14.95 9.04 -29.33
N ALA A 548 -16.22 8.65 -29.06
CA ALA A 548 -17.38 9.36 -29.53
C ALA A 548 -18.34 9.57 -28.36
N SER A 549 -18.89 10.77 -28.23
CA SER A 549 -19.92 11.09 -27.24
C SER A 549 -21.01 11.99 -27.81
N PHE A 550 -22.18 11.96 -27.18
CA PHE A 550 -23.28 12.83 -27.52
C PHE A 550 -23.93 13.45 -26.30
N ARG A 551 -24.51 14.63 -26.47
CA ARG A 551 -25.38 15.32 -25.53
C ARG A 551 -26.63 15.77 -26.28
N PHE A 552 -27.80 15.26 -25.83
CA PHE A 552 -29.09 15.56 -26.45
C PHE A 552 -30.06 16.17 -25.44
N GLU A 553 -30.42 17.44 -25.63
CA GLU A 553 -31.44 18.13 -24.86
C GLU A 553 -32.85 17.73 -25.39
N ALA A 554 -33.38 16.62 -24.87
CA ALA A 554 -34.68 16.12 -25.30
C ALA A 554 -35.84 17.09 -24.95
N THR A 555 -35.69 17.78 -23.82
CA THR A 555 -36.55 18.88 -23.38
C THR A 555 -35.70 19.87 -22.55
N PRO A 556 -36.21 21.09 -22.22
CA PRO A 556 -35.46 22.05 -21.39
C PRO A 556 -35.09 21.54 -19.97
N TRP A 557 -35.70 20.44 -19.54
CA TRP A 557 -35.45 19.83 -18.23
C TRP A 557 -34.84 18.43 -18.30
N LEU A 558 -34.64 17.84 -19.49
CA LEU A 558 -34.09 16.50 -19.69
C LEU A 558 -32.99 16.49 -20.72
N VAL A 559 -31.79 16.11 -20.30
CA VAL A 559 -30.64 15.85 -21.16
C VAL A 559 -30.33 14.36 -21.15
N LEU A 560 -30.16 13.77 -22.31
CA LEU A 560 -29.65 12.43 -22.52
C LEU A 560 -28.16 12.56 -22.95
N ARG A 561 -27.32 11.71 -22.44
CA ARG A 561 -25.89 11.67 -22.75
C ARG A 561 -25.38 10.25 -22.91
N GLY A 562 -24.29 10.08 -23.63
CA GLY A 562 -23.61 8.81 -23.72
C GLY A 562 -22.27 8.93 -24.40
N SER A 563 -21.38 7.98 -24.13
CA SER A 563 -20.09 7.89 -24.77
C SER A 563 -19.70 6.44 -25.04
N VAL A 564 -18.80 6.26 -25.99
CA VAL A 564 -18.07 5.02 -26.25
C VAL A 564 -16.63 5.39 -26.56
N SER A 565 -15.68 4.68 -25.93
CA SER A 565 -14.25 4.93 -26.14
C SER A 565 -13.40 3.71 -25.89
N THR A 566 -12.19 3.71 -26.42
CA THR A 566 -11.09 2.94 -25.85
C THR A 566 -10.28 3.83 -24.91
N THR A 567 -9.69 3.25 -23.89
CA THR A 567 -8.75 3.90 -22.99
C THR A 567 -7.55 2.99 -22.76
N PHE A 568 -6.43 3.54 -22.30
CA PHE A 568 -5.19 2.80 -22.19
C PHE A 568 -4.31 3.32 -21.05
N ARG A 569 -3.39 2.46 -20.59
CA ARG A 569 -2.30 2.84 -19.68
C ARG A 569 -1.02 2.14 -20.11
N GLY A 570 0.05 2.90 -20.35
CA GLY A 570 1.37 2.33 -20.62
C GLY A 570 2.00 1.73 -19.37
N PRO A 571 2.87 0.70 -19.52
CA PRO A 571 3.59 0.11 -18.39
C PRO A 571 4.50 1.15 -17.73
N LEU A 572 4.59 1.06 -16.41
CA LEU A 572 5.52 1.87 -15.62
C LEU A 572 6.96 1.43 -15.84
N PRO A 573 7.96 2.28 -15.62
CA PRO A 573 9.37 1.89 -15.72
C PRO A 573 9.72 0.67 -14.85
N SER A 574 9.14 0.56 -13.66
CA SER A 574 9.32 -0.59 -12.77
C SER A 574 8.79 -1.90 -13.36
N ASN A 575 7.69 -1.85 -14.12
CA ASN A 575 7.07 -3.03 -14.72
C ASN A 575 7.91 -3.65 -15.83
N ILE A 576 8.60 -2.83 -16.60
CA ILE A 576 9.44 -3.26 -17.73
C ILE A 576 10.90 -3.55 -17.34
N SER A 577 11.24 -3.35 -16.05
CA SER A 577 12.61 -3.60 -15.57
C SER A 577 12.94 -5.09 -15.59
N PRO A 578 13.99 -5.53 -16.28
CA PRO A 578 14.42 -6.93 -16.27
C PRO A 578 15.12 -7.31 -14.94
N SER A 579 15.26 -6.36 -14.02
CA SER A 579 15.87 -6.60 -12.72
C SER A 579 14.90 -7.32 -11.79
N THR A 580 15.35 -8.43 -11.24
CA THR A 580 14.57 -9.18 -10.26
C THR A 580 14.62 -8.51 -8.89
N VAL A 581 13.48 -8.34 -8.27
CA VAL A 581 13.33 -7.95 -6.86
C VAL A 581 12.89 -9.20 -6.10
N THR A 582 13.54 -9.48 -4.96
CA THR A 582 13.13 -10.59 -4.09
C THR A 582 12.32 -10.03 -2.93
N ALA A 583 11.10 -10.54 -2.77
CA ALA A 583 10.23 -10.31 -1.63
C ALA A 583 10.11 -11.59 -0.79
N LEU A 584 9.64 -11.49 0.43
CA LEU A 584 9.23 -12.63 1.24
C LEU A 584 7.70 -12.65 1.32
N GLN A 585 7.12 -13.81 0.99
CA GLN A 585 5.68 -14.01 1.00
C GLN A 585 5.33 -15.31 1.73
N ALA A 586 4.21 -15.31 2.41
CA ALA A 586 3.65 -16.51 3.01
C ALA A 586 3.13 -17.43 1.90
N ILE A 587 3.60 -18.67 1.86
CA ILE A 587 3.26 -19.63 0.81
C ILE A 587 2.49 -20.81 1.40
N ASP A 588 1.23 -20.92 1.06
CA ASP A 588 0.32 -21.95 1.58
C ASP A 588 0.79 -23.37 1.24
N ALA A 589 1.29 -23.55 0.04
CA ALA A 589 1.87 -24.82 -0.42
C ALA A 589 3.09 -25.27 0.43
N ALA A 590 3.74 -24.32 1.13
CA ALA A 590 4.82 -24.59 2.09
C ALA A 590 4.34 -24.53 3.56
N GLY A 591 3.03 -24.65 3.79
CA GLY A 591 2.44 -24.58 5.11
C GLY A 591 2.41 -23.17 5.70
N GLY A 592 2.29 -22.13 4.86
CA GLY A 592 2.30 -20.71 5.25
C GLY A 592 3.67 -20.19 5.66
N GLY A 593 4.74 -20.96 5.38
CA GLY A 593 6.12 -20.50 5.61
C GLY A 593 6.45 -19.33 4.69
N PHE A 594 7.19 -18.33 5.20
CA PHE A 594 7.67 -17.22 4.39
C PHE A 594 8.82 -17.66 3.50
N LEU A 595 8.61 -17.63 2.20
CA LEU A 595 9.61 -18.01 1.20
C LEU A 595 10.00 -16.81 0.33
N SER A 596 11.16 -16.92 -0.28
CA SER A 596 11.62 -15.94 -1.26
C SER A 596 10.81 -16.03 -2.54
N VAL A 597 10.22 -14.93 -2.95
CA VAL A 597 9.52 -14.75 -4.23
C VAL A 597 10.32 -13.77 -5.08
N ASP A 598 10.76 -14.23 -6.23
CA ASP A 598 11.50 -13.42 -7.19
C ASP A 598 10.54 -12.82 -8.20
N ILE A 599 10.38 -11.51 -8.17
CA ILE A 599 9.52 -10.75 -9.07
C ILE A 599 10.39 -10.09 -10.14
N THR A 600 10.14 -10.39 -11.40
CA THR A 600 10.89 -9.83 -12.53
C THR A 600 9.95 -9.10 -13.46
N GLY A 601 10.29 -7.85 -13.84
CA GLY A 601 9.55 -7.11 -14.85
C GLY A 601 9.82 -7.64 -16.28
N ASP A 602 8.91 -7.31 -17.20
CA ASP A 602 8.97 -7.77 -18.58
C ASP A 602 9.02 -6.56 -19.55
N PRO A 603 10.13 -6.36 -20.28
CA PRO A 603 10.24 -5.31 -21.27
C PRO A 603 9.31 -5.47 -22.49
N THR A 604 8.64 -6.61 -22.63
CA THR A 604 7.72 -6.90 -23.73
C THR A 604 6.26 -6.58 -23.40
N LEU A 605 5.98 -6.04 -22.19
CA LEU A 605 4.64 -5.66 -21.78
C LEU A 605 4.01 -4.68 -22.76
N LYS A 606 2.77 -4.97 -23.12
CA LYS A 606 1.91 -4.07 -23.88
C LYS A 606 1.22 -3.07 -22.95
N PRO A 607 0.78 -1.92 -23.46
CA PRO A 607 -0.16 -1.10 -22.72
C PRO A 607 -1.44 -1.87 -22.38
N GLU A 608 -1.94 -1.66 -21.16
CA GLU A 608 -3.30 -2.10 -20.82
C GLU A 608 -4.31 -1.29 -21.63
N SER A 609 -5.41 -1.89 -21.99
CA SER A 609 -6.51 -1.21 -22.67
C SER A 609 -7.85 -1.52 -22.06
N ALA A 610 -8.82 -0.63 -22.23
CA ALA A 610 -10.18 -0.91 -21.88
C ALA A 610 -11.13 -0.36 -22.95
N PHE A 611 -12.13 -1.16 -23.32
CA PHE A 611 -13.30 -0.68 -24.06
C PHE A 611 -14.32 -0.19 -23.06
N THR A 612 -14.78 1.05 -23.21
CA THR A 612 -15.70 1.67 -22.26
C THR A 612 -16.92 2.25 -22.98
N TYR A 613 -18.08 2.16 -22.34
CA TYR A 613 -19.24 2.91 -22.76
C TYR A 613 -20.10 3.34 -21.57
N ASN A 614 -20.76 4.49 -21.73
CA ASN A 614 -21.75 4.95 -20.77
C ASN A 614 -23.01 5.49 -21.47
N VAL A 615 -24.13 5.45 -20.77
CA VAL A 615 -25.37 6.09 -21.18
C VAL A 615 -26.10 6.61 -19.95
N GLY A 616 -26.59 7.84 -20.02
CA GLY A 616 -27.24 8.45 -18.87
C GLY A 616 -28.24 9.53 -19.22
N ALA A 617 -28.93 9.96 -18.18
CA ALA A 617 -29.92 11.02 -18.25
C ALA A 617 -29.71 12.01 -17.10
N VAL A 618 -29.85 13.29 -17.40
CA VAL A 618 -29.83 14.38 -16.42
C VAL A 618 -31.14 15.11 -16.45
N VAL A 619 -31.73 15.26 -15.29
CA VAL A 619 -32.98 16.01 -15.09
C VAL A 619 -32.69 17.25 -14.27
N GLN A 620 -33.12 18.42 -14.77
CA GLN A 620 -33.00 19.68 -14.04
C GLN A 620 -34.25 20.50 -14.18
N THR A 621 -34.96 20.75 -13.09
CA THR A 621 -36.19 21.50 -13.11
C THR A 621 -36.49 22.20 -11.78
N GLY A 622 -36.65 23.51 -11.80
CA GLY A 622 -36.82 24.28 -10.57
C GLY A 622 -35.64 24.11 -9.60
N GLY A 623 -35.90 23.69 -8.38
CA GLY A 623 -34.87 23.37 -7.37
C GLY A 623 -34.36 21.93 -7.42
N PHE A 624 -34.85 21.08 -8.34
CA PHE A 624 -34.47 19.67 -8.46
C PHE A 624 -33.42 19.43 -9.52
N SER A 625 -32.37 18.67 -9.16
CA SER A 625 -31.37 18.13 -10.09
C SER A 625 -31.19 16.64 -9.81
N ALA A 626 -31.11 15.83 -10.87
CA ALA A 626 -30.82 14.40 -10.75
C ALA A 626 -30.07 13.88 -11.99
N SER A 627 -29.22 12.89 -11.79
CA SER A 627 -28.65 12.11 -12.89
C SER A 627 -28.68 10.61 -12.58
N ILE A 628 -28.78 9.82 -13.63
CA ILE A 628 -28.60 8.38 -13.63
C ILE A 628 -27.73 8.01 -14.82
N ASP A 629 -26.66 7.27 -14.59
CA ASP A 629 -25.71 6.85 -15.61
C ASP A 629 -25.39 5.36 -15.43
N TYR A 630 -25.54 4.58 -16.49
CA TYR A 630 -25.01 3.23 -16.59
C TYR A 630 -23.61 3.31 -17.22
N TRP A 631 -22.64 2.62 -16.67
CA TRP A 631 -21.27 2.55 -17.13
C TRP A 631 -20.78 1.10 -17.24
N SER A 632 -19.89 0.82 -18.21
CA SER A 632 -19.27 -0.47 -18.40
C SER A 632 -17.82 -0.32 -18.88
N TYR A 633 -16.95 -1.16 -18.36
CA TYR A 633 -15.54 -1.27 -18.70
C TYR A 633 -15.18 -2.72 -18.98
N ASP A 634 -14.51 -2.98 -20.09
CA ASP A 634 -13.95 -4.30 -20.46
C ASP A 634 -12.44 -4.10 -20.61
N PHE A 635 -11.69 -4.53 -19.59
CA PHE A 635 -10.23 -4.37 -19.51
C PHE A 635 -9.55 -5.57 -20.13
N GLU A 636 -8.57 -5.31 -20.99
CA GLU A 636 -7.67 -6.29 -21.59
C GLU A 636 -6.22 -5.94 -21.26
N ASP A 637 -5.36 -6.96 -21.20
CA ASP A 637 -3.92 -6.82 -20.98
C ASP A 637 -3.55 -6.06 -19.69
N ALA A 638 -4.38 -6.12 -18.63
CA ALA A 638 -4.09 -5.49 -17.34
C ALA A 638 -2.72 -5.92 -16.80
N ILE A 639 -1.88 -4.96 -16.41
CA ILE A 639 -0.52 -5.25 -15.93
C ILE A 639 -0.57 -5.64 -14.46
N ALA A 640 -0.18 -6.87 -14.16
CA ALA A 640 -0.19 -7.42 -12.81
C ALA A 640 1.01 -8.35 -12.56
N THR A 641 1.38 -8.50 -11.29
CA THR A 641 2.31 -9.57 -10.87
C THR A 641 1.57 -10.90 -10.83
N GLN A 642 2.21 -11.97 -11.30
CA GLN A 642 1.66 -13.31 -11.21
C GLN A 642 1.51 -13.72 -9.73
N ASP A 643 0.41 -14.41 -9.40
CA ASP A 643 0.13 -14.91 -8.07
C ASP A 643 1.04 -16.10 -7.72
N GLU A 644 1.94 -15.92 -6.77
CA GLU A 644 2.90 -16.91 -6.31
C GLU A 644 2.23 -18.09 -5.60
N ASN A 645 1.16 -17.83 -4.82
CA ASN A 645 0.42 -18.89 -4.13
C ASN A 645 -0.35 -19.75 -5.11
N ALA A 646 -0.97 -19.16 -6.12
CA ALA A 646 -1.67 -19.89 -7.18
C ALA A 646 -0.69 -20.74 -8.01
N ILE A 647 0.50 -20.19 -8.34
CA ILE A 647 1.57 -20.94 -9.03
C ILE A 647 2.04 -22.13 -8.17
N ALA A 648 2.33 -21.90 -6.89
CA ALA A 648 2.81 -22.94 -6.00
C ALA A 648 1.75 -24.03 -5.80
N SER A 649 0.50 -23.65 -5.56
CA SER A 649 -0.63 -24.56 -5.30
C SER A 649 -0.99 -25.42 -6.53
N SER A 650 -0.75 -24.92 -7.74
CA SER A 650 -0.94 -25.71 -8.97
C SER A 650 0.02 -26.89 -9.07
N VAL A 651 1.19 -26.83 -8.43
CA VAL A 651 2.21 -27.89 -8.38
C VAL A 651 2.10 -28.70 -7.09
N ILE A 652 1.76 -28.05 -5.97
CA ILE A 652 1.68 -28.62 -4.63
C ILE A 652 0.32 -28.22 -4.03
N PRO A 653 -0.75 -28.98 -4.23
CA PRO A 653 -2.11 -28.59 -3.83
C PRO A 653 -2.29 -28.28 -2.35
N THR A 654 -1.53 -28.91 -1.47
CA THR A 654 -1.49 -28.65 -0.02
C THR A 654 -0.09 -28.87 0.51
N SER A 655 0.26 -28.29 1.65
CA SER A 655 1.61 -28.35 2.24
C SER A 655 2.14 -29.78 2.48
N GLY A 656 1.25 -30.73 2.72
CA GLY A 656 1.59 -32.16 2.88
C GLY A 656 1.53 -32.99 1.61
N SER A 657 1.13 -32.40 0.49
CA SER A 657 1.02 -33.10 -0.81
C SER A 657 2.38 -33.28 -1.46
N LEU A 658 2.49 -34.32 -2.27
CA LEU A 658 3.63 -34.50 -3.18
C LEU A 658 3.54 -33.50 -4.33
N ALA A 659 4.69 -32.96 -4.71
CA ALA A 659 4.79 -32.04 -5.84
C ALA A 659 4.59 -32.81 -7.17
N ASP A 660 3.79 -32.23 -8.06
CA ASP A 660 3.71 -32.69 -9.45
C ASP A 660 4.86 -32.08 -10.26
N CYS A 661 5.98 -32.80 -10.30
CA CYS A 661 7.17 -32.37 -11.05
C CYS A 661 6.99 -32.43 -12.59
N SER A 662 5.88 -32.99 -13.09
CA SER A 662 5.54 -32.97 -14.50
C SER A 662 4.77 -31.73 -14.93
N ASN A 663 4.25 -30.96 -13.96
CA ASN A 663 3.56 -29.69 -14.19
C ASN A 663 4.56 -28.67 -14.77
N PRO A 664 4.24 -27.99 -15.87
CA PRO A 664 5.12 -26.95 -16.45
C PRO A 664 5.56 -25.87 -15.46
N LEU A 665 4.71 -25.55 -14.46
CA LEU A 665 5.00 -24.55 -13.43
C LEU A 665 6.03 -25.01 -12.38
N ALA A 666 6.35 -26.32 -12.32
CA ALA A 666 7.43 -26.80 -11.47
C ALA A 666 8.79 -26.14 -11.82
N ALA A 667 8.96 -25.67 -13.07
CA ALA A 667 10.14 -24.91 -13.49
C ALA A 667 10.25 -23.52 -12.85
N ARG A 668 9.16 -23.00 -12.28
CA ARG A 668 9.10 -21.72 -11.53
C ARG A 668 9.43 -21.89 -10.06
N LEU A 669 9.48 -23.13 -9.58
CA LEU A 669 9.68 -23.48 -8.19
C LEU A 669 11.10 -24.04 -7.99
N THR A 670 11.79 -23.56 -6.98
CA THR A 670 13.10 -24.11 -6.59
C THR A 670 12.91 -24.94 -5.33
N PHE A 671 13.29 -26.20 -5.39
CA PHE A 671 13.24 -27.15 -4.28
C PHE A 671 14.64 -27.46 -3.74
N SER A 672 14.77 -27.71 -2.46
CA SER A 672 16.04 -27.96 -1.78
C SER A 672 16.84 -29.16 -2.31
N GLY A 673 16.17 -30.14 -2.85
CA GLY A 673 16.78 -31.35 -3.47
C GLY A 673 16.46 -31.50 -4.95
N GLY A 674 15.94 -30.42 -5.59
CA GLY A 674 15.30 -30.53 -6.90
C GLY A 674 13.91 -31.15 -6.81
N CYS A 675 13.13 -31.06 -7.90
CA CYS A 675 11.81 -31.71 -7.94
C CYS A 675 11.96 -33.17 -8.32
N VAL A 676 11.63 -34.09 -7.42
CA VAL A 676 11.64 -35.55 -7.63
C VAL A 676 10.23 -36.09 -7.46
N GLN A 677 9.65 -36.56 -8.53
CA GLN A 677 8.29 -37.11 -8.55
C GLN A 677 8.10 -38.19 -7.50
N GLY A 678 7.08 -38.08 -6.68
CA GLY A 678 6.74 -39.04 -5.63
C GLY A 678 7.59 -38.89 -4.33
N VAL A 679 8.44 -37.86 -4.23
CA VAL A 679 9.31 -37.61 -3.06
C VAL A 679 9.18 -36.18 -2.58
N THR A 680 9.29 -35.20 -3.47
CA THR A 680 9.30 -33.77 -3.13
C THR A 680 7.95 -33.32 -2.62
N THR A 681 7.93 -32.54 -1.54
CA THR A 681 6.74 -31.98 -0.91
C THR A 681 6.84 -30.45 -0.78
N GLY A 682 5.80 -29.79 -0.25
CA GLY A 682 5.81 -28.36 0.04
C GLY A 682 6.90 -27.94 1.04
N ALA A 683 7.30 -28.85 1.96
CA ALA A 683 8.38 -28.57 2.89
C ALA A 683 9.78 -28.44 2.23
N ASP A 684 9.92 -28.92 1.01
CA ASP A 684 11.15 -28.81 0.21
C ASP A 684 11.18 -27.54 -0.65
N LEU A 685 10.05 -26.82 -0.73
CA LEU A 685 9.95 -25.57 -1.49
C LEU A 685 10.78 -24.49 -0.84
N ALA A 686 11.62 -23.83 -1.60
CA ALA A 686 12.54 -22.83 -1.10
C ALA A 686 12.37 -21.45 -1.74
N ARG A 687 11.90 -21.40 -3.00
CA ARG A 687 11.86 -20.19 -3.80
C ARG A 687 10.85 -20.28 -4.92
N ILE A 688 10.22 -19.16 -5.27
CA ILE A 688 9.25 -19.06 -6.36
C ILE A 688 9.67 -17.93 -7.29
N GLN A 689 9.56 -18.16 -8.60
CA GLN A 689 9.78 -17.14 -9.61
C GLN A 689 8.46 -16.69 -10.22
N THR A 690 8.20 -15.38 -10.16
CA THR A 690 7.05 -14.71 -10.75
C THR A 690 7.49 -13.60 -11.71
N PHE A 691 6.58 -13.18 -12.56
CA PHE A 691 6.81 -12.12 -13.54
C PHE A 691 5.67 -11.11 -13.48
N ILE A 692 5.99 -9.89 -13.87
CA ILE A 692 4.96 -8.88 -14.19
C ILE A 692 4.53 -9.18 -15.62
N VAL A 693 3.23 -9.35 -15.83
CA VAL A 693 2.64 -9.79 -17.10
C VAL A 693 1.42 -8.96 -17.47
N ASN A 694 1.01 -9.01 -18.72
CA ASN A 694 -0.35 -8.65 -19.11
C ASN A 694 -1.27 -9.79 -18.64
N SER A 695 -2.17 -9.49 -17.70
CA SER A 695 -3.01 -10.45 -16.96
C SER A 695 -4.32 -10.73 -17.70
N ALA A 696 -5.16 -11.56 -17.11
CA ALA A 696 -6.48 -11.94 -17.64
C ALA A 696 -7.42 -10.72 -17.73
N PRO A 697 -8.39 -10.74 -18.67
CA PRO A 697 -9.40 -9.71 -18.81
C PRO A 697 -10.25 -9.53 -17.55
N VAL A 698 -10.72 -8.29 -17.36
CA VAL A 698 -11.63 -7.91 -16.26
C VAL A 698 -12.79 -7.10 -16.82
N LYS A 699 -14.02 -7.48 -16.50
CA LYS A 699 -15.22 -6.74 -16.88
C LYS A 699 -15.94 -6.21 -15.66
N THR A 700 -16.28 -4.92 -15.69
CA THR A 700 -17.08 -4.32 -14.61
C THR A 700 -18.10 -3.35 -15.15
N ASP A 701 -19.28 -3.36 -14.55
CA ASP A 701 -20.36 -2.46 -14.90
C ASP A 701 -21.19 -2.06 -13.68
N GLY A 702 -21.90 -0.95 -13.81
CA GLY A 702 -22.72 -0.43 -12.73
C GLY A 702 -23.57 0.76 -13.09
N ILE A 703 -24.26 1.26 -12.08
CA ILE A 703 -25.17 2.40 -12.18
C ILE A 703 -24.77 3.45 -11.16
N ASP A 704 -24.53 4.67 -11.62
CA ASP A 704 -24.39 5.86 -10.77
C ASP A 704 -25.71 6.63 -10.72
N VAL A 705 -26.11 7.01 -9.52
CA VAL A 705 -27.29 7.86 -9.29
C VAL A 705 -26.89 9.04 -8.41
N GLN A 706 -27.33 10.23 -8.79
CA GLN A 706 -27.21 11.41 -7.96
C GLN A 706 -28.53 12.20 -8.03
N ALA A 707 -29.00 12.73 -6.91
CA ALA A 707 -30.14 13.64 -6.90
C ALA A 707 -30.05 14.62 -5.74
N ASP A 708 -30.50 15.84 -5.98
CA ASP A 708 -30.67 16.86 -4.96
C ASP A 708 -31.86 17.77 -5.22
N TYR A 709 -32.38 18.35 -4.15
CA TYR A 709 -33.43 19.35 -4.18
C TYR A 709 -33.14 20.50 -3.20
N THR A 710 -33.25 21.73 -3.69
CA THR A 710 -33.06 22.94 -2.87
C THR A 710 -34.42 23.58 -2.56
N PHE A 711 -34.71 23.65 -1.28
CA PHE A 711 -35.87 24.39 -0.72
C PHE A 711 -35.42 25.78 -0.29
N LEU A 712 -36.18 26.80 -0.69
CA LEU A 712 -35.93 28.19 -0.29
C LEU A 712 -37.01 28.64 0.70
N PHE A 713 -36.57 29.11 1.90
CA PHE A 713 -37.44 29.56 2.97
C PHE A 713 -36.99 30.96 3.44
N GLY A 714 -37.40 32.00 2.72
CA GLY A 714 -36.94 33.35 3.00
C GLY A 714 -35.41 33.50 2.81
N GLU A 715 -34.66 33.73 3.87
CA GLU A 715 -33.19 33.84 3.86
C GLU A 715 -32.49 32.49 4.04
N ALA A 716 -33.25 31.43 4.26
CA ALA A 716 -32.70 30.08 4.42
C ALA A 716 -32.82 29.27 3.12
N ALA A 717 -31.78 28.51 2.79
CA ALA A 717 -31.78 27.51 1.75
C ALA A 717 -31.41 26.15 2.33
N LEU A 718 -32.27 25.14 2.19
CA LEU A 718 -32.04 23.77 2.56
C LEU A 718 -31.90 22.92 1.32
N THR A 719 -30.70 22.38 1.08
CA THR A 719 -30.47 21.39 0.00
C THR A 719 -30.40 20.00 0.62
N VAL A 720 -31.26 19.10 0.16
CA VAL A 720 -31.22 17.68 0.51
C VAL A 720 -30.86 16.88 -0.74
N GLY A 721 -30.00 15.89 -0.60
CA GLY A 721 -29.56 15.11 -1.76
C GLY A 721 -28.72 13.91 -1.37
N GLY A 722 -28.20 13.23 -2.39
CA GLY A 722 -27.31 12.10 -2.23
C GLY A 722 -26.78 11.60 -3.55
N SER A 723 -25.81 10.71 -3.44
CA SER A 723 -25.26 9.96 -4.57
C SER A 723 -25.03 8.51 -4.17
N ALA A 724 -25.18 7.61 -5.12
CA ALA A 724 -24.93 6.19 -4.92
C ALA A 724 -24.36 5.57 -6.20
N THR A 725 -23.47 4.61 -6.02
CA THR A 725 -22.97 3.71 -7.06
C THR A 725 -23.40 2.30 -6.73
N TRP A 726 -24.09 1.67 -7.65
CA TRP A 726 -24.44 0.27 -7.61
C TRP A 726 -23.58 -0.49 -8.61
N THR A 727 -22.57 -1.24 -8.11
CA THR A 727 -21.73 -2.12 -8.92
C THR A 727 -22.50 -3.41 -9.17
N LEU A 728 -22.79 -3.72 -10.44
CA LEU A 728 -23.61 -4.86 -10.83
C LEU A 728 -22.76 -6.12 -10.99
N ASN A 729 -21.62 -6.00 -11.69
CA ASN A 729 -20.70 -7.08 -11.95
C ASN A 729 -19.24 -6.59 -11.85
N TYR A 730 -18.35 -7.47 -11.41
CA TYR A 730 -16.89 -7.32 -11.52
C TYR A 730 -16.30 -8.71 -11.77
N ASP A 731 -16.34 -9.11 -13.04
CA ASP A 731 -15.92 -10.43 -13.49
C ASP A 731 -14.43 -10.45 -13.80
N VAL A 732 -13.71 -11.39 -13.20
CA VAL A 732 -12.29 -11.66 -13.50
C VAL A 732 -12.21 -13.00 -14.23
N ASP A 733 -11.61 -12.99 -15.40
CA ASP A 733 -11.44 -14.19 -16.24
C ASP A 733 -10.39 -15.17 -15.65
N PRO A 734 -10.42 -16.46 -16.01
CA PRO A 734 -9.45 -17.44 -15.55
C PRO A 734 -8.02 -17.07 -15.91
N GLN A 735 -7.10 -17.20 -14.96
CA GLN A 735 -5.70 -16.91 -15.21
C GLN A 735 -4.94 -18.17 -15.63
N ASN A 736 -4.07 -18.00 -16.63
CA ASN A 736 -3.24 -19.09 -17.16
C ASN A 736 -1.76 -18.65 -17.17
N VAL A 737 -0.88 -19.53 -16.67
CA VAL A 737 0.57 -19.34 -16.71
C VAL A 737 1.20 -20.59 -17.35
N LEU A 738 1.98 -20.42 -18.39
CA LEU A 738 2.60 -21.52 -19.17
C LEU A 738 1.60 -22.60 -19.62
N GLY A 739 0.35 -22.21 -19.88
CA GLY A 739 -0.73 -23.12 -20.30
C GLY A 739 -1.39 -23.90 -19.16
N VAL A 740 -1.06 -23.63 -17.92
CA VAL A 740 -1.71 -24.16 -16.72
C VAL A 740 -2.66 -23.11 -16.18
N GLN A 741 -3.92 -23.46 -15.98
CA GLN A 741 -4.86 -22.59 -15.30
C GLN A 741 -4.52 -22.55 -13.81
N ILE A 742 -4.25 -21.31 -13.28
CA ILE A 742 -3.88 -21.09 -11.88
C ILE A 742 -5.03 -20.51 -11.05
N SER A 743 -6.03 -19.92 -11.68
CA SER A 743 -7.27 -19.48 -11.00
C SER A 743 -8.49 -19.68 -11.89
N ASP A 744 -9.63 -19.95 -11.27
CA ASP A 744 -10.94 -19.95 -11.93
C ASP A 744 -11.46 -18.51 -12.13
N ALA A 745 -12.45 -18.37 -13.03
CA ALA A 745 -13.21 -17.12 -13.12
C ALA A 745 -14.03 -16.85 -11.84
N TYR A 746 -14.17 -15.60 -11.48
CA TYR A 746 -15.00 -15.20 -10.35
C TYR A 746 -15.60 -13.79 -10.53
N ASP A 747 -16.77 -13.56 -9.92
CA ASP A 747 -17.34 -12.24 -9.69
C ASP A 747 -16.90 -11.73 -8.31
N ALA A 748 -16.31 -10.55 -8.26
CA ALA A 748 -15.76 -9.96 -7.03
C ALA A 748 -16.80 -9.13 -6.25
N VAL A 749 -18.00 -8.87 -6.79
CA VAL A 749 -19.02 -8.03 -6.15
C VAL A 749 -19.63 -8.73 -4.95
N GLY A 750 -19.71 -8.02 -3.82
CA GLY A 750 -20.28 -8.54 -2.58
C GLY A 750 -19.33 -9.44 -1.78
N PHE A 751 -18.05 -9.49 -2.17
CA PHE A 751 -17.02 -10.25 -1.48
C PHE A 751 -15.87 -9.38 -0.96
N ALA A 752 -15.19 -9.90 0.07
CA ALA A 752 -14.05 -9.24 0.67
C ALA A 752 -12.79 -9.32 -0.20
N ASN A 753 -12.60 -10.43 -0.91
CA ASN A 753 -11.49 -10.67 -1.83
C ASN A 753 -10.11 -10.32 -1.21
N PHE A 754 -9.88 -10.69 0.04
CA PHE A 754 -8.67 -10.27 0.75
C PHE A 754 -7.38 -10.85 0.15
N ASP A 755 -7.46 -12.04 -0.47
CA ASP A 755 -6.33 -12.76 -1.04
C ASP A 755 -6.31 -12.69 -2.57
N ARG A 756 -7.16 -11.85 -3.19
CA ARG A 756 -7.26 -11.71 -4.65
C ARG A 756 -7.66 -10.29 -5.08
N SER A 757 -7.33 -9.93 -6.32
CA SER A 757 -7.74 -8.67 -6.93
C SER A 757 -9.26 -8.65 -7.19
N PRO A 758 -9.95 -7.50 -7.08
CA PRO A 758 -9.42 -6.17 -6.80
C PRO A 758 -9.43 -5.81 -5.30
N GLY A 759 -9.68 -6.74 -4.39
CA GLY A 759 -10.01 -6.50 -3.01
C GLY A 759 -11.52 -6.30 -2.80
N THR A 760 -11.91 -5.71 -1.68
CA THR A 760 -13.33 -5.61 -1.30
C THR A 760 -14.16 -4.72 -2.23
N ILE A 761 -15.20 -5.30 -2.83
CA ILE A 761 -16.21 -4.58 -3.61
C ILE A 761 -17.57 -4.69 -2.95
N SER A 762 -18.06 -3.59 -2.36
CA SER A 762 -19.44 -3.47 -1.91
C SER A 762 -20.37 -3.30 -3.12
N GLU A 763 -21.49 -4.03 -3.14
CA GLU A 763 -22.50 -3.91 -4.20
C GLU A 763 -23.06 -2.50 -4.29
N LEU A 764 -23.34 -1.85 -3.14
CA LEU A 764 -23.89 -0.50 -3.07
C LEU A 764 -23.04 0.38 -2.16
N LYS A 765 -22.56 1.51 -2.68
CA LYS A 765 -21.89 2.58 -1.91
C LYS A 765 -22.58 3.90 -2.19
N GLY A 766 -22.77 4.72 -1.16
CA GLY A 766 -23.41 6.02 -1.36
C GLY A 766 -23.39 6.92 -0.15
N ASN A 767 -23.92 8.11 -0.38
CA ASN A 767 -24.13 9.09 0.70
C ASN A 767 -25.44 9.84 0.48
N ALA A 768 -26.03 10.30 1.58
CA ALA A 768 -27.13 11.24 1.59
C ALA A 768 -26.76 12.43 2.46
N PHE A 769 -27.22 13.63 2.12
CA PHE A 769 -26.90 14.83 2.86
C PHE A 769 -28.06 15.78 2.99
N ALA A 770 -28.01 16.61 4.04
CA ALA A 770 -28.83 17.78 4.22
C ALA A 770 -27.92 18.98 4.53
N ASN A 771 -27.98 20.03 3.72
CA ASN A 771 -27.16 21.24 3.85
C ASN A 771 -28.03 22.47 4.01
N LEU A 772 -28.02 23.07 5.19
CA LEU A 772 -28.75 24.29 5.53
C LEU A 772 -27.81 25.50 5.45
N ASN A 773 -28.15 26.44 4.59
CA ASN A 773 -27.55 27.79 4.57
C ASN A 773 -28.54 28.77 5.18
N LEU A 774 -28.13 29.42 6.27
CA LEU A 774 -28.93 30.44 6.95
C LEU A 774 -28.03 31.64 7.31
N ASN A 775 -28.14 32.73 6.58
CA ASN A 775 -27.28 33.91 6.73
C ASN A 775 -25.79 33.51 6.75
N ASN A 776 -25.13 33.72 7.92
CA ASN A 776 -23.71 33.44 8.13
C ASN A 776 -23.43 31.97 8.56
N LEU A 777 -24.46 31.13 8.69
CA LEU A 777 -24.36 29.74 9.13
C LEU A 777 -24.56 28.79 7.96
N ASN A 778 -23.61 27.89 7.76
CA ASN A 778 -23.79 26.67 6.98
C ASN A 778 -23.74 25.46 7.92
N LEU A 779 -24.77 24.63 7.88
CA LEU A 779 -24.83 23.38 8.64
C LEU A 779 -25.08 22.24 7.67
N ARG A 780 -24.18 21.28 7.64
CA ARG A 780 -24.23 20.11 6.75
C ARG A 780 -24.22 18.82 7.55
N TYR A 781 -25.20 18.00 7.35
CA TYR A 781 -25.25 16.61 7.80
C TYR A 781 -25.01 15.67 6.62
N VAL A 782 -24.24 14.58 6.83
CA VAL A 782 -23.94 13.57 5.82
C VAL A 782 -24.14 12.18 6.44
N PHE A 783 -24.88 11.35 5.78
CA PHE A 783 -24.98 9.91 6.02
C PHE A 783 -24.19 9.18 4.95
N ARG A 784 -23.29 8.28 5.33
CA ARG A 784 -22.48 7.44 4.45
C ARG A 784 -22.88 5.97 4.62
N TYR A 785 -22.92 5.25 3.52
CA TYR A 785 -23.30 3.84 3.48
C TYR A 785 -22.42 3.06 2.51
N ALA A 786 -21.97 1.86 2.94
CA ALA A 786 -21.44 0.83 2.06
C ALA A 786 -22.08 -0.50 2.47
N SER A 787 -22.60 -1.25 1.51
CA SER A 787 -23.20 -2.56 1.79
C SER A 787 -22.16 -3.54 2.33
N GLY A 788 -22.61 -4.43 3.23
CA GLY A 788 -21.77 -5.50 3.74
C GLY A 788 -21.36 -6.48 2.65
N VAL A 789 -20.30 -7.23 2.92
CA VAL A 789 -19.74 -8.23 2.01
C VAL A 789 -19.54 -9.56 2.73
N LYS A 790 -19.22 -10.61 1.97
CA LYS A 790 -18.88 -11.93 2.50
C LYS A 790 -17.38 -12.18 2.37
N ASP A 791 -16.83 -12.92 3.30
CA ASP A 791 -15.48 -13.46 3.16
C ASP A 791 -15.52 -14.66 2.20
N ASP A 792 -14.92 -14.52 1.02
CA ASP A 792 -14.91 -15.54 -0.03
C ASP A 792 -14.09 -16.79 0.34
N ARG A 793 -13.16 -16.66 1.30
CA ARG A 793 -12.41 -17.78 1.87
C ARG A 793 -13.30 -18.69 2.70
N CYS A 794 -14.54 -18.26 3.00
CA CYS A 794 -15.47 -18.91 3.91
C CYS A 794 -16.87 -19.06 3.29
N PRO A 795 -17.08 -20.02 2.39
CA PRO A 795 -18.35 -20.19 1.70
C PRO A 795 -19.50 -20.57 2.65
N ASP A 796 -20.71 -20.05 2.35
CA ASP A 796 -21.90 -20.20 3.19
C ASP A 796 -22.32 -21.66 3.47
N ASN A 797 -21.90 -22.59 2.62
CA ASN A 797 -22.28 -24.02 2.67
C ASN A 797 -21.20 -24.94 3.27
N ALA A 798 -20.12 -24.39 3.82
CA ALA A 798 -19.05 -25.13 4.44
C ALA A 798 -18.70 -24.54 5.81
N PRO A 799 -18.24 -25.36 6.79
CA PRO A 799 -17.71 -24.84 8.03
C PRO A 799 -16.44 -24.04 7.78
N CYS A 800 -16.26 -22.96 8.52
CA CYS A 800 -15.05 -22.20 8.58
C CYS A 800 -14.24 -22.55 9.82
N PHE A 801 -12.98 -22.81 9.62
CA PHE A 801 -12.05 -23.15 10.70
C PHE A 801 -11.03 -22.05 10.93
N THR A 802 -10.48 -21.96 12.13
CA THR A 802 -9.40 -21.02 12.44
C THR A 802 -8.17 -21.20 11.54
N SER A 803 -7.93 -22.43 11.02
CA SER A 803 -6.88 -22.74 10.07
C SER A 803 -7.14 -22.25 8.62
N THR A 804 -8.37 -21.82 8.30
CA THR A 804 -8.75 -21.43 6.91
C THR A 804 -8.20 -20.06 6.51
N TYR A 805 -7.61 -19.31 7.45
CA TYR A 805 -7.28 -17.89 7.28
C TYR A 805 -5.78 -17.57 7.18
N GLY A 806 -5.03 -18.34 6.38
CA GLY A 806 -3.61 -18.06 6.14
C GLY A 806 -2.71 -18.33 7.36
N THR A 807 -3.26 -18.83 8.46
CA THR A 807 -2.46 -19.29 9.59
C THR A 807 -2.25 -20.79 9.44
N SER A 808 -1.09 -21.20 8.92
CA SER A 808 -0.65 -22.60 8.80
C SER A 808 -0.70 -23.39 10.10
N PHE A 809 -1.03 -22.74 11.19
CA PHE A 809 -1.02 -23.28 12.55
C PHE A 809 -2.38 -23.19 13.25
N GLY A 810 -3.43 -22.76 12.53
CA GLY A 810 -4.78 -22.75 13.08
C GLY A 810 -5.29 -24.17 13.34
N ASP A 811 -6.17 -24.30 14.32
CA ASP A 811 -6.83 -25.57 14.61
C ASP A 811 -7.85 -25.88 13.50
N PRO A 812 -7.67 -26.97 12.71
CA PRO A 812 -8.61 -27.34 11.67
C PRO A 812 -9.94 -27.88 12.23
N THR A 813 -10.11 -27.95 13.53
CA THR A 813 -11.31 -28.47 14.19
C THR A 813 -12.12 -27.40 14.90
N THR A 814 -11.55 -26.22 15.16
CA THR A 814 -12.25 -25.08 15.77
C THR A 814 -12.96 -24.28 14.70
N GLU A 815 -14.30 -24.37 14.67
CA GLU A 815 -15.15 -23.57 13.81
C GLU A 815 -15.25 -22.13 14.34
N THR A 816 -15.27 -21.17 13.41
CA THR A 816 -15.46 -19.77 13.74
C THR A 816 -16.27 -19.06 12.65
N ASP A 817 -17.30 -18.32 13.08
CA ASP A 817 -18.15 -17.54 12.17
C ASP A 817 -17.81 -16.05 12.16
N PHE A 818 -16.87 -15.61 13.00
CA PHE A 818 -16.42 -14.22 13.00
C PHE A 818 -15.90 -13.80 11.62
N GLY A 819 -16.36 -12.69 11.12
CA GLY A 819 -15.92 -12.12 9.84
C GLY A 819 -16.40 -12.87 8.59
N ARG A 820 -17.16 -13.98 8.69
CA ARG A 820 -17.78 -14.65 7.53
C ARG A 820 -18.69 -13.69 6.76
N LYS A 821 -19.46 -12.90 7.51
CA LYS A 821 -20.26 -11.79 6.97
C LYS A 821 -19.74 -10.50 7.58
N ILE A 822 -19.23 -9.66 6.74
CA ILE A 822 -18.71 -8.35 7.10
C ILE A 822 -19.90 -7.40 7.01
N PRO A 823 -20.31 -6.74 8.11
CA PRO A 823 -21.50 -5.89 8.13
C PRO A 823 -21.36 -4.66 7.23
N ALA A 824 -22.49 -4.03 6.94
CA ALA A 824 -22.50 -2.76 6.23
C ALA A 824 -21.87 -1.65 7.08
N LEU A 825 -21.17 -0.72 6.42
CA LEU A 825 -20.75 0.52 7.04
C LEU A 825 -21.93 1.51 7.05
N THR A 826 -22.22 2.09 8.21
CA THR A 826 -23.09 3.27 8.37
C THR A 826 -22.32 4.32 9.15
N GLN A 827 -22.23 5.53 8.61
CA GLN A 827 -21.52 6.62 9.28
C GLN A 827 -22.31 7.91 9.16
N HIS A 828 -22.34 8.70 10.22
CA HIS A 828 -23.06 9.94 10.33
C HIS A 828 -22.14 11.08 10.69
N ASP A 829 -22.08 12.13 9.89
CA ASP A 829 -21.19 13.26 10.05
C ASP A 829 -22.01 14.57 10.13
N ILE A 830 -21.54 15.55 10.89
CA ILE A 830 -22.09 16.89 10.92
C ILE A 830 -20.96 17.92 10.85
N THR A 831 -21.14 18.93 10.01
CA THR A 831 -20.18 20.05 9.88
C THR A 831 -20.93 21.37 9.97
N MET A 832 -20.38 22.29 10.73
CA MET A 832 -20.83 23.67 10.87
C MET A 832 -19.72 24.63 10.41
N LEU A 833 -20.09 25.55 9.54
CA LEU A 833 -19.28 26.73 9.20
C LEU A 833 -20.04 27.98 9.63
N TYR A 834 -19.33 28.91 10.27
CA TYR A 834 -19.95 30.17 10.73
C TYR A 834 -19.05 31.37 10.37
N ASP A 835 -19.57 32.26 9.54
CA ASP A 835 -18.87 33.49 9.15
C ASP A 835 -19.15 34.60 10.17
N LEU A 836 -18.10 35.03 10.86
CA LEU A 836 -18.19 36.13 11.84
C LEU A 836 -18.33 37.46 11.10
N PRO A 837 -19.35 38.26 11.42
CA PRO A 837 -19.58 39.56 10.76
C PRO A 837 -18.66 40.66 11.34
N LEU A 838 -17.37 40.59 11.09
CA LEU A 838 -16.37 41.55 11.53
C LEU A 838 -15.93 42.46 10.38
N ASN A 839 -15.68 43.77 10.70
CA ASN A 839 -15.35 44.77 9.68
C ASN A 839 -13.87 44.81 9.31
N PHE A 840 -12.98 44.15 10.10
CA PHE A 840 -11.53 44.27 9.92
C PHE A 840 -10.90 43.02 9.31
N ALA A 841 -11.58 41.89 9.33
CA ALA A 841 -11.16 40.62 8.75
C ALA A 841 -12.37 39.73 8.48
N ALA A 842 -12.33 38.91 7.44
CA ALA A 842 -13.29 37.85 7.26
C ALA A 842 -12.82 36.62 8.05
N ILE A 843 -13.58 36.22 9.05
CA ILE A 843 -13.27 35.08 9.91
C ILE A 843 -14.35 34.02 9.73
N GLN A 844 -13.98 32.83 9.34
CA GLN A 844 -14.84 31.67 9.31
C GLN A 844 -14.41 30.68 10.39
N LEU A 845 -15.34 30.29 11.25
CA LEU A 845 -15.17 29.22 12.22
C LEU A 845 -15.70 27.89 11.66
N GLN A 846 -14.99 26.82 11.91
CA GLN A 846 -15.39 25.45 11.53
C GLN A 846 -15.49 24.58 12.77
N ALA A 847 -16.56 23.79 12.85
CA ALA A 847 -16.68 22.69 13.79
C ALA A 847 -17.28 21.49 13.06
N SER A 848 -16.68 20.32 13.19
CA SER A 848 -17.23 19.08 12.64
C SER A 848 -17.11 17.93 13.60
N VAL A 849 -18.09 17.03 13.55
CA VAL A 849 -18.07 15.74 14.21
C VAL A 849 -18.26 14.69 13.12
N GLU A 850 -17.25 13.87 12.93
CA GLU A 850 -17.31 12.71 12.03
C GLU A 850 -17.61 11.47 12.87
N ASN A 851 -18.43 10.55 12.34
CA ASN A 851 -18.89 9.37 13.04
C ASN A 851 -19.55 9.70 14.39
N ILE A 852 -20.66 10.44 14.36
CA ILE A 852 -21.35 10.97 15.55
C ILE A 852 -21.68 9.88 16.57
N PHE A 853 -22.06 8.69 16.09
CA PHE A 853 -22.49 7.57 16.93
C PHE A 853 -21.34 6.68 17.41
N ASP A 854 -20.10 6.98 17.00
CA ASP A 854 -18.91 6.21 17.38
C ASP A 854 -18.98 4.74 16.96
N GLU A 855 -19.49 4.48 15.76
CA GLU A 855 -19.59 3.16 15.20
C GLU A 855 -18.19 2.62 14.87
N ASP A 856 -17.92 1.41 15.29
CA ASP A 856 -16.69 0.72 14.93
C ASP A 856 -16.66 0.38 13.42
N PRO A 857 -15.47 0.24 12.82
CA PRO A 857 -15.36 -0.21 11.44
C PRO A 857 -15.89 -1.63 11.30
N PRO A 858 -16.40 -2.03 10.10
CA PRO A 858 -16.95 -3.36 9.88
C PRO A 858 -15.96 -4.47 10.22
N ALA A 859 -16.32 -5.29 11.21
CA ALA A 859 -15.49 -6.40 11.69
C ALA A 859 -15.23 -7.42 10.57
N ALA A 860 -13.97 -7.85 10.42
CA ALA A 860 -13.54 -8.77 9.38
C ALA A 860 -12.36 -9.64 9.87
N ARG A 861 -12.18 -10.80 9.27
CA ARG A 861 -10.99 -11.64 9.45
C ARG A 861 -9.84 -11.09 8.61
N PHE A 862 -9.35 -9.97 9.06
CA PHE A 862 -8.16 -9.30 8.58
C PHE A 862 -7.23 -9.09 9.78
N GLU A 863 -5.97 -8.88 9.57
CA GLU A 863 -4.97 -8.80 10.66
C GLU A 863 -5.43 -7.89 11.79
N LEU A 864 -5.93 -6.70 11.47
CA LEU A 864 -6.38 -5.70 12.43
C LEU A 864 -7.88 -5.79 12.80
N GLY A 865 -8.54 -6.93 12.55
CA GLY A 865 -9.90 -7.23 12.99
C GLY A 865 -11.02 -6.53 12.22
N TYR A 866 -10.72 -5.68 11.26
CA TYR A 866 -11.72 -4.95 10.48
C TYR A 866 -11.39 -4.94 8.98
N ASN A 867 -12.37 -4.58 8.15
CA ASN A 867 -12.16 -4.43 6.71
C ASN A 867 -11.62 -3.03 6.38
N PRO A 868 -10.33 -2.86 6.02
CA PRO A 868 -9.74 -1.55 5.77
C PRO A 868 -10.20 -0.87 4.47
N PHE A 869 -10.84 -1.61 3.54
CA PHE A 869 -11.33 -1.06 2.27
C PHE A 869 -12.64 -0.29 2.42
N ILE A 870 -13.39 -0.54 3.49
CA ILE A 870 -14.67 0.13 3.74
C ILE A 870 -14.76 0.75 5.14
N GLY A 871 -13.86 0.40 6.07
CA GLY A 871 -13.83 0.87 7.45
C GLY A 871 -12.85 2.02 7.68
N ASN A 872 -13.16 2.87 8.68
CA ASN A 872 -12.27 3.94 9.17
C ASN A 872 -11.93 3.65 10.64
N PRO A 873 -10.64 3.48 10.99
CA PRO A 873 -10.24 3.11 12.34
C PRO A 873 -10.31 4.23 13.37
N LEU A 874 -10.55 5.48 12.96
CA LEU A 874 -10.46 6.63 13.86
C LEU A 874 -11.58 6.69 14.91
N GLY A 875 -12.74 6.01 14.69
CA GLY A 875 -13.92 6.18 15.52
C GLY A 875 -14.52 7.58 15.37
N ARG A 876 -15.16 8.10 16.43
CA ARG A 876 -15.68 9.46 16.44
C ARG A 876 -14.56 10.47 16.56
N THR A 877 -14.53 11.45 15.65
CA THR A 877 -13.58 12.57 15.71
C THR A 877 -14.28 13.90 15.77
N VAL A 878 -13.67 14.87 16.47
CA VAL A 878 -14.14 16.25 16.56
C VAL A 878 -13.07 17.17 16.00
N ARG A 879 -13.41 17.98 14.99
CA ARG A 879 -12.49 18.96 14.40
C ARG A 879 -12.98 20.36 14.70
N LEU A 880 -12.08 21.21 15.18
CA LEU A 880 -12.30 22.64 15.37
C LEU A 880 -11.26 23.42 14.56
N GLY A 881 -11.70 24.43 13.83
CA GLY A 881 -10.82 25.20 12.96
C GLY A 881 -11.27 26.64 12.80
N ALA A 882 -10.35 27.46 12.29
CA ALA A 882 -10.62 28.84 11.92
C ALA A 882 -9.84 29.20 10.65
N LYS A 883 -10.48 30.04 9.83
CA LYS A 883 -9.89 30.65 8.66
C LYS A 883 -10.07 32.16 8.75
N VAL A 884 -8.98 32.91 8.63
CA VAL A 884 -8.95 34.37 8.74
C VAL A 884 -8.37 34.95 7.46
N LYS A 885 -9.10 35.88 6.83
CA LYS A 885 -8.65 36.59 5.65
C LYS A 885 -8.63 38.11 5.94
N PHE A 886 -7.46 38.74 5.61
CA PHE A 886 -7.18 40.17 5.71
C PHE A 886 -7.13 40.86 4.36
#